data_4cb293f799fd5fdcf2dd64604c46036d
#
_entry.id   4cb293f799fd5fdcf2dd64604c46036d
#
_cell.length_a   1.000
_cell.length_b   1.000
_cell.length_c   1.000
_cell.angle_alpha   90.00
_cell.angle_beta   90.00
_cell.angle_gamma   90.00
#
_symmetry.space_group_name_H-M   'P 1'
#
loop_
_entity.id
_entity.type
_entity.pdbx_description
1 polymer ?
#
loop_
_entity_poly.entity_id
_entity_poly.type
_entity_poly.pdbx_seq_one_letter_code
_entity_poly.pdbx_strand_id
1 'polypeptide(L)'
;MVRMPKKKKTLSGVRILALALAFITLCVAGGATTCLLFLPAVIGANNVARAVSPSMEVEGIDFDVTNLPQKSTMYANDGKTVIAEFYAQNREVVPLKDISKPMMQAVVAREDKRFWEHSGVDVQGVMRAFVQTYMKKGDQQGGSSLTQQYVKNVLATKARESDDPIGEYHATEDTIARKLREMLLSVQMEKKYSKQEILQGYLNIAQFGSNSLYGVQSAAERYFNTTADKLNVVQAATIAMVTKNPSKYDPSIPENQEEAQKQRNIVLKLMLDQKFISQQEYDEAVNTPLKDTLHLTDVSRGCMAAKYNTGFFCDYVVHKIENSPEFGKTAEDREKLLQEGGLKIVTTLDLDASNAMMETANQTIPANDPSGMEIVMASVKPGTGEVLGFGINRTYDATDAAANDQTKTSMNYAVDQVDGGGQGFPIGSSWKPINLVAWMQQGRSINEMLVAPTDFLTSRFNCNGYAGGTDNWHVTNALTNGTVSPESPFLGLVHSHNTTMAAMGAQIGLCAVADAAKAVGYHNAKIGQEDVYSDISMHPSLLIGGTTSVSPLTMANVYATYAANGVQCTPIAIKSVENTDGEQLDVPKANCHQAVDKDIIQTLAYTMNQGVTRPDGAAGSAKLANNRKTFAKTGTNENTYVTTGGFIPNQIATFVLVGDVQDPMNHRIENIAINGNYHSYWDGSTIAAPAFSQAVSKYAEKKNLPMDNDYGQPVDKYMRSTGRVTGGNGMTQQNGQTQQNGQTLTQNGQQQNPTTTR
;
A
#
# COMPACT_ATOMS: atom_id res chain seq x y z
N MET A 1 -12.19 -76.10 97.23
CA MET A 1 -11.66 -75.18 96.16
C MET A 1 -12.01 -73.78 96.49
N VAL A 2 -11.13 -73.01 97.14
CA VAL A 2 -11.41 -71.65 97.59
C VAL A 2 -10.70 -70.65 96.64
N ARG A 3 -11.46 -69.75 95.93
CA ARG A 3 -10.92 -68.72 95.09
C ARG A 3 -10.51 -67.52 95.97
N MET A 4 -9.16 -67.17 95.92
CA MET A 4 -8.62 -65.98 96.50
C MET A 4 -8.90 -64.72 95.60
N PRO A 5 -9.23 -63.55 96.13
CA PRO A 5 -9.50 -62.34 95.40
C PRO A 5 -8.13 -61.70 94.95
N LYS A 6 -8.05 -61.26 93.64
CA LYS A 6 -6.93 -60.47 93.16
C LYS A 6 -6.96 -59.07 93.70
N LYS A 7 -5.95 -58.68 94.49
CA LYS A 7 -5.74 -57.26 94.89
C LYS A 7 -5.56 -56.32 93.67
N LYS A 8 -6.39 -55.39 93.44
CA LYS A 8 -6.17 -54.26 92.51
C LYS A 8 -5.04 -53.40 93.09
N LYS A 9 -3.88 -53.33 92.34
CA LYS A 9 -2.82 -52.37 92.64
C LYS A 9 -3.33 -50.98 92.17
N THR A 10 -3.66 -50.08 93.11
CA THR A 10 -3.85 -48.69 92.86
C THR A 10 -2.53 -47.99 92.52
N LEU A 11 -2.36 -47.40 91.42
CA LEU A 11 -1.19 -46.58 91.03
C LEU A 11 -1.09 -45.39 92.01
N SER A 12 0.09 -45.20 92.63
CA SER A 12 0.28 -44.03 93.50
C SER A 12 0.24 -42.74 92.70
N GLY A 13 -0.26 -41.65 93.34
CA GLY A 13 -0.36 -40.35 92.65
C GLY A 13 0.91 -39.85 92.00
N VAL A 14 2.10 -40.24 92.55
CA VAL A 14 3.40 -39.91 91.94
C VAL A 14 3.62 -40.62 90.60
N ARG A 15 3.16 -41.88 90.46
CA ARG A 15 3.24 -42.59 89.16
C ARG A 15 2.28 -42.07 88.13
N ILE A 16 1.13 -41.60 88.50
CA ILE A 16 0.16 -40.96 87.61
C ILE A 16 0.73 -39.62 87.11
N LEU A 17 1.33 -38.82 88.02
CA LEU A 17 2.02 -37.57 87.63
C LEU A 17 3.22 -37.81 86.73
N ALA A 18 4.05 -38.83 86.99
CA ALA A 18 5.20 -39.19 86.14
C ALA A 18 4.78 -39.67 84.74
N LEU A 19 3.67 -40.43 84.63
CA LEU A 19 3.13 -40.86 83.33
C LEU A 19 2.51 -39.72 82.59
N ALA A 20 1.84 -38.78 83.26
CA ALA A 20 1.31 -37.58 82.62
C ALA A 20 2.41 -36.63 82.09
N LEU A 21 3.47 -36.42 82.87
CA LEU A 21 4.69 -35.70 82.46
C LEU A 21 5.41 -36.36 81.29
N ALA A 22 5.58 -37.67 81.28
CA ALA A 22 6.16 -38.42 80.19
C ALA A 22 5.29 -38.32 78.93
N PHE A 23 3.96 -38.36 79.05
CA PHE A 23 3.04 -38.18 77.95
C PHE A 23 3.12 -36.76 77.35
N ILE A 24 3.13 -35.73 78.20
CA ILE A 24 3.29 -34.33 77.77
C ILE A 24 4.65 -34.13 77.07
N THR A 25 5.74 -34.70 77.63
CA THR A 25 7.06 -34.61 77.03
C THR A 25 7.10 -35.32 75.67
N LEU A 26 6.44 -36.47 75.54
CA LEU A 26 6.33 -37.21 74.27
C LEU A 26 5.45 -36.42 73.26
N CYS A 27 4.40 -35.80 73.68
CA CYS A 27 3.56 -34.92 72.83
C CYS A 27 4.35 -33.71 72.35
N VAL A 28 5.10 -33.04 73.23
CA VAL A 28 5.91 -31.86 72.85
C VAL A 28 7.07 -32.29 71.96
N ALA A 29 7.79 -33.39 72.27
CA ALA A 29 8.85 -33.89 71.41
C ALA A 29 8.33 -34.41 70.07
N GLY A 30 7.19 -35.11 70.04
CA GLY A 30 6.52 -35.55 68.84
C GLY A 30 6.02 -34.38 67.99
N GLY A 31 5.43 -33.38 68.63
CA GLY A 31 5.01 -32.16 67.98
C GLY A 31 6.16 -31.36 67.37
N ALA A 32 7.27 -31.21 68.14
CA ALA A 32 8.46 -30.52 67.64
C ALA A 32 9.14 -31.29 66.45
N THR A 33 9.18 -32.62 66.52
CA THR A 33 9.74 -33.45 65.45
C THR A 33 8.87 -33.39 64.21
N THR A 34 7.53 -33.39 64.39
CA THR A 34 6.58 -33.24 63.27
C THR A 34 6.71 -31.84 62.63
N CYS A 35 6.80 -30.77 63.46
CA CYS A 35 7.04 -29.41 62.94
C CYS A 35 8.38 -29.31 62.20
N LEU A 36 9.46 -29.92 62.68
CA LEU A 36 10.76 -29.91 62.01
C LEU A 36 10.77 -30.69 60.67
N LEU A 37 9.95 -31.76 60.57
CA LEU A 37 9.80 -32.53 59.32
C LEU A 37 8.97 -31.77 58.27
N PHE A 38 7.99 -30.99 58.67
CA PHE A 38 7.13 -30.23 57.79
C PHE A 38 7.60 -28.77 57.53
N LEU A 39 8.53 -28.24 58.34
CA LEU A 39 9.04 -26.88 58.24
C LEU A 39 9.65 -26.58 56.86
N PRO A 40 10.48 -27.45 56.22
CA PRO A 40 10.96 -27.20 54.88
C PRO A 40 9.83 -27.14 53.83
N ALA A 41 8.82 -27.98 53.99
CA ALA A 41 7.67 -27.99 53.08
C ALA A 41 6.81 -26.70 53.23
N VAL A 42 6.65 -26.22 54.47
CA VAL A 42 5.92 -24.95 54.74
C VAL A 42 6.72 -23.74 54.28
N ILE A 43 8.07 -23.73 54.48
CA ILE A 43 8.93 -22.66 53.97
C ILE A 43 8.93 -22.70 52.45
N GLY A 44 9.02 -23.89 51.84
CA GLY A 44 8.94 -24.07 50.39
C GLY A 44 7.61 -23.56 49.85
N ALA A 45 6.48 -23.93 50.45
CA ALA A 45 5.14 -23.45 50.08
C ALA A 45 4.99 -21.94 50.23
N ASN A 46 5.54 -21.36 51.32
CA ASN A 46 5.52 -19.91 51.54
C ASN A 46 6.40 -19.15 50.54
N ASN A 47 7.56 -19.68 50.15
CA ASN A 47 8.42 -19.10 49.13
C ASN A 47 7.74 -19.15 47.77
N VAL A 48 7.12 -20.28 47.41
CA VAL A 48 6.29 -20.41 46.21
C VAL A 48 5.10 -19.44 46.23
N ALA A 49 4.40 -19.33 47.34
CA ALA A 49 3.29 -18.39 47.51
C ALA A 49 3.75 -16.93 47.35
N ARG A 50 4.89 -16.56 47.90
CA ARG A 50 5.49 -15.22 47.73
C ARG A 50 5.96 -14.93 46.31
N ALA A 51 6.52 -15.93 45.64
CA ALA A 51 6.96 -15.81 44.25
C ALA A 51 5.77 -15.69 43.28
N VAL A 52 4.62 -16.27 43.61
CA VAL A 52 3.40 -16.26 42.80
C VAL A 52 2.48 -15.09 43.15
N SER A 53 2.54 -14.57 44.38
CA SER A 53 1.65 -13.50 44.91
C SER A 53 1.64 -12.20 44.08
N PRO A 54 2.77 -11.65 43.59
CA PRO A 54 2.74 -10.46 42.76
C PRO A 54 2.11 -10.67 41.38
N SER A 55 2.05 -11.92 40.93
CA SER A 55 1.48 -12.31 39.65
C SER A 55 0.01 -12.78 39.76
N MET A 56 -0.59 -12.71 40.96
CA MET A 56 -1.97 -13.12 41.22
C MET A 56 -2.98 -11.98 41.13
N GLU A 57 -2.58 -10.75 40.78
CA GLU A 57 -3.50 -9.70 40.39
C GLU A 57 -4.12 -10.04 39.06
N VAL A 58 -5.23 -10.76 39.12
CA VAL A 58 -5.97 -11.32 37.98
C VAL A 58 -7.18 -10.42 37.61
N GLU A 59 -7.40 -9.32 38.33
CA GLU A 59 -8.43 -8.36 37.99
C GLU A 59 -8.03 -7.60 36.71
N GLY A 60 -8.78 -7.82 35.62
CA GLY A 60 -8.65 -7.09 34.36
C GLY A 60 -8.05 -7.86 33.19
N ILE A 61 -7.67 -9.14 33.32
CA ILE A 61 -7.28 -9.92 32.16
C ILE A 61 -8.54 -10.23 31.35
N ASP A 62 -8.65 -9.57 30.20
CA ASP A 62 -9.62 -9.93 29.19
C ASP A 62 -9.09 -11.12 28.39
N PHE A 63 -9.85 -12.21 28.30
CA PHE A 63 -9.52 -13.41 27.54
C PHE A 63 -10.29 -13.47 26.21
N ASP A 64 -10.90 -12.36 25.81
CA ASP A 64 -11.60 -12.28 24.55
C ASP A 64 -10.59 -12.32 23.40
N VAL A 65 -10.83 -13.23 22.47
CA VAL A 65 -10.00 -13.43 21.27
C VAL A 65 -10.49 -12.65 20.05
N THR A 66 -11.60 -11.91 20.19
CA THR A 66 -12.11 -11.09 19.09
C THR A 66 -11.17 -9.94 18.73
N ASN A 67 -10.32 -9.50 19.69
CA ASN A 67 -9.39 -8.41 19.55
C ASN A 67 -7.94 -8.86 19.25
N LEU A 68 -7.72 -10.10 18.80
CA LEU A 68 -6.38 -10.53 18.41
C LEU A 68 -5.88 -9.77 17.17
N PRO A 69 -4.55 -9.46 17.08
CA PRO A 69 -3.97 -8.95 15.85
C PRO A 69 -4.30 -9.81 14.65
N GLN A 70 -4.83 -9.19 13.60
CA GLN A 70 -5.25 -9.86 12.38
C GLN A 70 -4.60 -9.21 11.16
N LYS A 71 -4.45 -9.97 10.09
CA LYS A 71 -3.90 -9.46 8.82
C LYS A 71 -4.86 -8.45 8.19
N SER A 72 -4.32 -7.34 7.70
CA SER A 72 -5.04 -6.43 6.83
C SER A 72 -4.84 -6.82 5.38
N THR A 73 -5.90 -6.72 4.58
CA THR A 73 -5.89 -7.12 3.17
C THR A 73 -6.26 -5.93 2.29
N MET A 74 -5.39 -5.67 1.31
CA MET A 74 -5.57 -4.61 0.32
C MET A 74 -6.14 -5.19 -0.97
N TYR A 75 -7.22 -4.60 -1.47
CA TYR A 75 -7.94 -5.02 -2.67
C TYR A 75 -7.86 -3.97 -3.77
N ALA A 76 -7.94 -4.41 -5.02
CA ALA A 76 -8.19 -3.54 -6.17
C ALA A 76 -9.58 -2.86 -6.05
N ASN A 77 -9.91 -2.00 -7.00
CA ASN A 77 -11.14 -1.20 -7.00
C ASN A 77 -12.45 -2.02 -7.07
N ASP A 78 -12.36 -3.30 -7.38
CA ASP A 78 -13.49 -4.24 -7.40
C ASP A 78 -13.86 -4.76 -6.00
N GLY A 79 -13.03 -4.50 -4.97
CA GLY A 79 -13.20 -4.95 -3.60
C GLY A 79 -13.09 -6.47 -3.42
N LYS A 80 -12.53 -7.19 -4.39
CA LYS A 80 -12.44 -8.67 -4.44
C LYS A 80 -11.02 -9.17 -4.76
N THR A 81 -10.34 -8.52 -5.70
CA THR A 81 -9.01 -8.96 -6.13
C THR A 81 -7.96 -8.49 -5.14
N VAL A 82 -7.37 -9.42 -4.40
CA VAL A 82 -6.30 -9.14 -3.42
C VAL A 82 -5.03 -8.72 -4.13
N ILE A 83 -4.45 -7.59 -3.74
CA ILE A 83 -3.19 -7.07 -4.26
C ILE A 83 -2.04 -7.18 -3.26
N ALA A 84 -2.28 -6.99 -1.96
CA ALA A 84 -1.28 -7.13 -0.90
C ALA A 84 -1.92 -7.49 0.45
N GLU A 85 -1.11 -8.06 1.34
CA GLU A 85 -1.49 -8.38 2.73
C GLU A 85 -0.44 -7.82 3.69
N PHE A 86 -0.90 -7.31 4.84
CA PHE A 86 -0.07 -6.71 5.88
C PHE A 86 -0.36 -7.39 7.21
N TYR A 87 0.67 -7.81 7.93
CA TYR A 87 0.52 -8.45 9.23
C TYR A 87 1.82 -8.48 10.02
N ALA A 88 1.72 -8.26 11.33
CA ALA A 88 2.74 -8.67 12.29
C ALA A 88 2.63 -10.18 12.56
N GLN A 89 1.38 -10.68 12.64
CA GLN A 89 1.03 -12.09 12.76
C GLN A 89 0.01 -12.45 11.69
N ASN A 90 0.36 -13.42 10.82
CA ASN A 90 -0.58 -13.91 9.80
C ASN A 90 -1.69 -14.69 10.50
N ARG A 91 -2.78 -14.00 10.81
CA ARG A 91 -3.95 -14.53 11.50
C ARG A 91 -5.22 -13.97 10.91
N GLU A 92 -6.18 -14.86 10.80
CA GLU A 92 -7.58 -14.55 10.55
C GLU A 92 -8.41 -15.28 11.61
N VAL A 93 -9.22 -14.53 12.37
CA VAL A 93 -10.06 -15.07 13.45
C VAL A 93 -11.36 -15.56 12.86
N VAL A 94 -11.72 -16.80 13.17
CA VAL A 94 -12.97 -17.42 12.71
C VAL A 94 -13.78 -17.98 13.89
N PRO A 95 -15.11 -17.93 13.84
CA PRO A 95 -15.95 -18.53 14.87
C PRO A 95 -15.88 -20.06 14.82
N LEU A 96 -16.11 -20.73 15.95
CA LEU A 96 -15.98 -22.19 16.07
C LEU A 96 -16.87 -22.96 15.08
N LYS A 97 -18.03 -22.41 14.70
CA LYS A 97 -18.96 -22.99 13.70
C LYS A 97 -18.34 -23.10 12.31
N ASP A 98 -17.34 -22.25 12.00
CA ASP A 98 -16.61 -22.18 10.73
C ASP A 98 -15.26 -22.92 10.82
N ILE A 99 -15.11 -23.81 11.83
CA ILE A 99 -13.97 -24.73 11.98
C ILE A 99 -14.48 -26.18 11.87
N SER A 100 -13.82 -26.98 11.04
CA SER A 100 -14.24 -28.36 10.80
C SER A 100 -14.22 -29.20 12.07
N LYS A 101 -15.15 -30.15 12.18
CA LYS A 101 -15.20 -31.11 13.29
C LYS A 101 -13.91 -31.94 13.39
N PRO A 102 -13.32 -32.46 12.29
CA PRO A 102 -12.01 -33.13 12.33
C PRO A 102 -10.93 -32.28 12.98
N MET A 103 -10.88 -30.96 12.72
CA MET A 103 -9.85 -30.07 13.31
C MET A 103 -10.00 -29.94 14.82
N MET A 104 -11.23 -29.70 15.30
CA MET A 104 -11.50 -29.67 16.76
C MET A 104 -11.10 -30.97 17.43
N GLN A 105 -11.43 -32.11 16.82
CA GLN A 105 -11.10 -33.44 17.34
C GLN A 105 -9.59 -33.73 17.32
N ALA A 106 -8.87 -33.33 16.27
CA ALA A 106 -7.44 -33.54 16.14
C ALA A 106 -6.65 -32.78 17.23
N VAL A 107 -7.01 -31.51 17.49
CA VAL A 107 -6.36 -30.71 18.53
C VAL A 107 -6.66 -31.28 19.93
N VAL A 108 -7.91 -31.62 20.23
CA VAL A 108 -8.28 -32.23 21.51
C VAL A 108 -7.55 -33.60 21.69
N ALA A 109 -7.52 -34.43 20.64
CA ALA A 109 -6.81 -35.70 20.70
C ALA A 109 -5.32 -35.55 20.99
N ARG A 110 -4.70 -34.54 20.41
CA ARG A 110 -3.27 -34.28 20.52
C ARG A 110 -2.87 -33.66 21.84
N GLU A 111 -3.56 -32.57 22.22
CA GLU A 111 -3.12 -31.70 23.31
C GLU A 111 -3.79 -32.03 24.64
N ASP A 112 -5.06 -32.43 24.64
CA ASP A 112 -5.83 -32.61 25.88
C ASP A 112 -7.02 -33.56 25.71
N LYS A 113 -6.74 -34.87 25.77
CA LYS A 113 -7.75 -35.91 25.50
C LYS A 113 -8.95 -35.89 26.44
N ARG A 114 -8.84 -35.20 27.61
CA ARG A 114 -9.92 -35.05 28.60
C ARG A 114 -10.42 -33.62 28.71
N PHE A 115 -10.19 -32.83 27.70
CA PHE A 115 -10.59 -31.42 27.64
C PHE A 115 -12.03 -31.19 28.08
N TRP A 116 -12.92 -32.06 27.64
CA TRP A 116 -14.37 -31.96 27.96
C TRP A 116 -14.74 -32.37 29.38
N GLU A 117 -13.81 -32.99 30.17
CA GLU A 117 -14.10 -33.62 31.48
C GLU A 117 -13.61 -32.80 32.67
N HIS A 118 -12.51 -32.05 32.54
CA HIS A 118 -11.90 -31.29 33.64
C HIS A 118 -12.29 -29.81 33.60
N SER A 119 -11.98 -29.08 34.70
CA SER A 119 -12.28 -27.64 34.88
C SER A 119 -10.96 -26.85 34.91
N GLY A 120 -10.29 -26.68 33.78
CA GLY A 120 -9.07 -25.88 33.59
C GLY A 120 -7.76 -26.67 33.76
N VAL A 121 -7.70 -27.62 34.68
CA VAL A 121 -6.51 -28.43 34.95
C VAL A 121 -6.85 -29.92 34.92
N ASP A 122 -6.13 -30.68 34.08
CA ASP A 122 -6.18 -32.13 34.07
C ASP A 122 -5.29 -32.72 35.19
N VAL A 123 -5.80 -32.84 36.42
CA VAL A 123 -5.04 -33.35 37.58
C VAL A 123 -4.47 -34.73 37.31
N GLN A 124 -5.22 -35.63 36.65
CA GLN A 124 -4.71 -37.00 36.35
C GLN A 124 -3.60 -36.96 35.27
N GLY A 125 -3.70 -36.04 34.30
CA GLY A 125 -2.65 -35.80 33.28
C GLY A 125 -1.36 -35.26 33.92
N VAL A 126 -1.49 -34.27 34.79
CA VAL A 126 -0.36 -33.71 35.57
C VAL A 126 0.34 -34.80 36.40
N MET A 127 -0.43 -35.60 37.15
CA MET A 127 0.13 -36.70 37.95
C MET A 127 0.82 -37.73 37.07
N ARG A 128 0.24 -38.12 35.93
CA ARG A 128 0.88 -39.05 35.00
C ARG A 128 2.17 -38.48 34.43
N ALA A 129 2.20 -37.22 34.01
CA ALA A 129 3.40 -36.54 33.49
C ALA A 129 4.48 -36.47 34.56
N PHE A 130 4.12 -36.15 35.81
CA PHE A 130 5.07 -36.15 36.97
C PHE A 130 5.70 -37.51 37.19
N VAL A 131 4.93 -38.59 37.28
CA VAL A 131 5.43 -39.96 37.47
C VAL A 131 6.35 -40.37 36.30
N GLN A 132 6.02 -40.03 35.07
CA GLN A 132 6.78 -40.40 33.89
C GLN A 132 8.10 -39.63 33.81
N THR A 133 8.10 -38.34 34.09
CA THR A 133 9.30 -37.48 34.02
C THR A 133 10.25 -37.74 35.17
N TYR A 134 9.75 -37.84 36.42
CA TYR A 134 10.61 -37.91 37.60
C TYR A 134 10.86 -39.33 38.11
N MET A 135 9.93 -40.28 37.92
CA MET A 135 10.09 -41.62 38.45
C MET A 135 10.57 -42.64 37.42
N LYS A 136 10.20 -42.49 36.14
CA LYS A 136 10.57 -43.45 35.07
C LYS A 136 11.72 -42.99 34.19
N LYS A 137 12.28 -41.79 34.38
CA LYS A 137 13.34 -41.18 33.55
C LYS A 137 13.04 -41.30 32.05
N GLY A 138 11.78 -41.25 31.65
CA GLY A 138 11.34 -41.22 30.26
C GLY A 138 11.35 -39.81 29.67
N ASP A 139 11.08 -39.74 28.37
CA ASP A 139 10.91 -38.43 27.68
C ASP A 139 9.89 -37.55 28.37
N GLN A 140 10.16 -36.26 28.42
CA GLN A 140 9.28 -35.24 29.01
C GLN A 140 7.90 -35.29 28.34
N GLN A 141 6.87 -35.77 29.06
CA GLN A 141 5.47 -35.71 28.59
C GLN A 141 4.82 -34.40 28.99
N GLY A 142 4.18 -33.74 28.04
CA GLY A 142 3.34 -32.55 28.29
C GLY A 142 2.17 -32.89 29.21
N GLY A 143 2.01 -32.12 30.30
CA GLY A 143 0.92 -32.26 31.24
C GLY A 143 0.02 -31.03 31.32
N SER A 144 0.15 -30.09 30.36
CA SER A 144 -0.66 -28.87 30.30
C SER A 144 -1.97 -29.12 29.55
N SER A 145 -3.09 -28.65 30.11
CA SER A 145 -4.37 -28.65 29.39
C SER A 145 -4.40 -27.62 28.25
N LEU A 146 -5.37 -27.76 27.31
CA LEU A 146 -5.64 -26.77 26.28
C LEU A 146 -5.93 -25.39 26.91
N THR A 147 -6.67 -25.33 27.99
CA THR A 147 -6.97 -24.09 28.72
C THR A 147 -5.69 -23.43 29.24
N GLN A 148 -4.74 -24.20 29.78
CA GLN A 148 -3.44 -23.67 30.23
C GLN A 148 -2.60 -23.12 29.06
N GLN A 149 -2.60 -23.81 27.93
CA GLN A 149 -1.90 -23.33 26.73
C GLN A 149 -2.56 -22.05 26.20
N TYR A 150 -3.89 -21.98 26.20
CA TYR A 150 -4.63 -20.80 25.81
C TYR A 150 -4.29 -19.60 26.71
N VAL A 151 -4.34 -19.76 28.05
CA VAL A 151 -3.93 -18.73 29.01
C VAL A 151 -2.51 -18.23 28.73
N LYS A 152 -1.55 -19.14 28.54
CA LYS A 152 -0.17 -18.77 28.22
C LYS A 152 -0.10 -17.89 26.94
N ASN A 153 -0.79 -18.32 25.88
CA ASN A 153 -0.78 -17.60 24.61
C ASN A 153 -1.43 -16.22 24.72
N VAL A 154 -2.54 -16.08 25.47
CA VAL A 154 -3.19 -14.78 25.72
C VAL A 154 -2.25 -13.84 26.46
N LEU A 155 -1.60 -14.31 27.54
CA LEU A 155 -0.65 -13.49 28.30
C LEU A 155 0.54 -13.02 27.44
N ALA A 156 1.11 -13.90 26.66
CA ALA A 156 2.20 -13.56 25.76
C ALA A 156 1.79 -12.59 24.64
N THR A 157 0.59 -12.76 24.08
CA THR A 157 0.06 -11.85 23.06
C THR A 157 -0.19 -10.45 23.63
N LYS A 158 -0.83 -10.35 24.78
CA LYS A 158 -1.11 -9.05 25.45
C LYS A 158 0.17 -8.31 25.85
N ALA A 159 1.20 -9.04 26.29
CA ALA A 159 2.49 -8.44 26.61
C ALA A 159 3.13 -7.83 25.36
N ARG A 160 3.08 -8.52 24.21
CA ARG A 160 3.55 -7.99 22.91
C ARG A 160 2.73 -6.77 22.47
N GLU A 161 1.42 -6.82 22.56
CA GLU A 161 0.53 -5.69 22.21
C GLU A 161 0.80 -4.43 23.03
N SER A 162 1.26 -4.62 24.30
CA SER A 162 1.61 -3.54 25.22
C SER A 162 3.09 -3.14 25.19
N ASP A 163 3.87 -3.71 24.25
CA ASP A 163 5.33 -3.56 24.18
C ASP A 163 6.03 -3.81 25.53
N ASP A 164 5.60 -4.91 26.21
CA ASP A 164 6.15 -5.35 27.49
C ASP A 164 6.99 -6.64 27.32
N PRO A 165 8.26 -6.53 26.96
CA PRO A 165 9.14 -7.69 26.76
C PRO A 165 9.39 -8.49 28.05
N ILE A 166 9.26 -7.84 29.22
CA ILE A 166 9.38 -8.49 30.52
C ILE A 166 8.14 -9.34 30.78
N GLY A 167 6.94 -8.81 30.50
CA GLY A 167 5.68 -9.55 30.58
C GLY A 167 5.64 -10.74 29.64
N GLU A 168 6.12 -10.59 28.40
CA GLU A 168 6.24 -11.70 27.44
C GLU A 168 7.20 -12.79 27.94
N TYR A 169 8.37 -12.40 28.46
CA TYR A 169 9.31 -13.33 29.06
C TYR A 169 8.66 -14.10 30.21
N HIS A 170 7.97 -13.41 31.15
CA HIS A 170 7.28 -14.05 32.26
C HIS A 170 6.10 -14.93 31.83
N ALA A 171 5.48 -14.66 30.69
CA ALA A 171 4.43 -15.51 30.13
C ALA A 171 4.98 -16.82 29.51
N THR A 172 6.26 -16.83 29.11
CA THR A 172 6.85 -17.93 28.33
C THR A 172 8.00 -18.67 29.04
N GLU A 173 8.60 -18.11 30.12
CA GLU A 173 9.69 -18.70 30.87
C GLU A 173 9.38 -20.11 31.36
N ASP A 174 10.37 -20.98 31.44
CA ASP A 174 10.18 -22.36 31.94
C ASP A 174 10.39 -22.46 33.46
N THR A 175 9.39 -21.96 34.24
CA THR A 175 9.41 -21.94 35.70
C THR A 175 8.17 -22.59 36.32
N ILE A 176 8.33 -23.12 37.53
CA ILE A 176 7.20 -23.65 38.31
C ILE A 176 6.20 -22.54 38.66
N ALA A 177 6.67 -21.33 38.92
CA ALA A 177 5.82 -20.17 39.23
C ALA A 177 4.88 -19.85 38.07
N ARG A 178 5.41 -19.81 36.84
CA ARG A 178 4.58 -19.64 35.63
C ARG A 178 3.53 -20.75 35.51
N LYS A 179 3.92 -22.02 35.69
CA LYS A 179 2.99 -23.15 35.62
C LYS A 179 1.88 -23.08 36.64
N LEU A 180 2.18 -22.69 37.88
CA LEU A 180 1.14 -22.49 38.91
C LEU A 180 0.20 -21.34 38.54
N ARG A 181 0.72 -20.23 38.00
CA ARG A 181 -0.09 -19.12 37.53
C ARG A 181 -1.03 -19.56 36.40
N GLU A 182 -0.51 -20.27 35.38
CA GLU A 182 -1.33 -20.83 34.29
C GLU A 182 -2.47 -21.71 34.84
N MET A 183 -2.19 -22.60 35.80
CA MET A 183 -3.20 -23.47 36.42
C MET A 183 -4.30 -22.67 37.11
N LEU A 184 -3.94 -21.66 37.90
CA LEU A 184 -4.93 -20.82 38.62
C LEU A 184 -5.79 -20.03 37.65
N LEU A 185 -5.18 -19.39 36.65
CA LEU A 185 -5.87 -18.65 35.62
C LEU A 185 -6.77 -19.55 34.76
N SER A 186 -6.36 -20.77 34.47
CA SER A 186 -7.16 -21.73 33.72
C SER A 186 -8.43 -22.16 34.46
N VAL A 187 -8.36 -22.33 35.76
CA VAL A 187 -9.55 -22.61 36.57
C VAL A 187 -10.49 -21.41 36.61
N GLN A 188 -9.96 -20.19 36.64
CA GLN A 188 -10.77 -18.98 36.60
C GLN A 188 -11.41 -18.77 35.23
N MET A 189 -10.67 -19.00 34.17
CA MET A 189 -11.15 -18.93 32.78
C MET A 189 -12.34 -19.86 32.56
N GLU A 190 -12.26 -21.12 33.02
CA GLU A 190 -13.36 -22.08 32.86
C GLU A 190 -14.57 -21.84 33.76
N LYS A 191 -14.50 -20.89 34.72
CA LYS A 191 -15.67 -20.36 35.40
C LYS A 191 -16.40 -19.29 34.60
N LYS A 192 -15.68 -18.58 33.70
CA LYS A 192 -16.19 -17.45 32.93
C LYS A 192 -16.61 -17.85 31.52
N TYR A 193 -15.84 -18.74 30.88
CA TYR A 193 -16.00 -19.14 29.47
C TYR A 193 -16.33 -20.65 29.35
N SER A 194 -17.16 -20.97 28.38
CA SER A 194 -17.47 -22.35 28.03
C SER A 194 -16.29 -23.06 27.37
N LYS A 195 -16.28 -24.39 27.36
CA LYS A 195 -15.30 -25.20 26.65
C LYS A 195 -15.23 -24.87 25.16
N GLN A 196 -16.35 -24.53 24.53
CA GLN A 196 -16.43 -24.14 23.13
C GLN A 196 -15.72 -22.81 22.88
N GLU A 197 -15.96 -21.81 23.72
CA GLU A 197 -15.28 -20.50 23.64
C GLU A 197 -13.76 -20.63 23.85
N ILE A 198 -13.33 -21.47 24.81
CA ILE A 198 -11.93 -21.73 25.06
C ILE A 198 -11.27 -22.44 23.87
N LEU A 199 -11.95 -23.42 23.27
CA LEU A 199 -11.43 -24.13 22.08
C LEU A 199 -11.37 -23.19 20.87
N GLN A 200 -12.38 -22.34 20.66
CA GLN A 200 -12.35 -21.30 19.63
C GLN A 200 -11.15 -20.37 19.84
N GLY A 201 -10.99 -19.87 21.06
CA GLY A 201 -9.87 -19.00 21.41
C GLY A 201 -8.52 -19.64 21.14
N TYR A 202 -8.34 -20.90 21.57
CA TYR A 202 -7.10 -21.64 21.33
C TYR A 202 -6.81 -21.81 19.85
N LEU A 203 -7.79 -22.21 19.04
CA LEU A 203 -7.63 -22.45 17.62
C LEU A 203 -7.32 -21.17 16.82
N ASN A 204 -7.71 -20.01 17.33
CA ASN A 204 -7.42 -18.72 16.72
C ASN A 204 -6.08 -18.10 17.19
N ILE A 205 -5.61 -18.41 18.42
CA ILE A 205 -4.41 -17.79 18.97
C ILE A 205 -3.13 -18.64 18.79
N ALA A 206 -3.27 -19.96 18.66
CA ALA A 206 -2.12 -20.86 18.60
C ALA A 206 -1.29 -20.64 17.33
N GLN A 207 0.03 -20.81 17.47
CA GLN A 207 0.95 -20.79 16.35
C GLN A 207 0.96 -22.16 15.66
N PHE A 208 0.68 -22.19 14.38
CA PHE A 208 0.59 -23.38 13.55
C PHE A 208 1.65 -23.47 12.45
N GLY A 209 2.72 -22.69 12.53
CA GLY A 209 3.83 -22.75 11.59
C GLY A 209 4.92 -21.74 11.87
N SER A 210 5.94 -21.73 11.02
CA SER A 210 6.98 -20.71 10.95
C SER A 210 6.42 -19.38 10.43
N ASN A 211 7.26 -18.35 10.34
CA ASN A 211 6.93 -17.09 9.68
C ASN A 211 5.64 -16.43 10.20
N SER A 212 5.48 -16.41 11.52
CA SER A 212 4.33 -15.74 12.17
C SER A 212 2.95 -16.30 11.76
N LEU A 213 2.86 -17.60 11.45
CA LEU A 213 1.59 -18.25 11.09
C LEU A 213 0.80 -18.62 12.34
N TYR A 214 -0.28 -17.90 12.59
CA TYR A 214 -1.16 -18.05 13.75
C TYR A 214 -2.60 -18.30 13.32
N GLY A 215 -3.35 -19.04 14.13
CA GLY A 215 -4.73 -19.36 13.86
C GLY A 215 -4.95 -20.45 12.81
N VAL A 216 -6.03 -21.21 13.00
CA VAL A 216 -6.35 -22.37 12.18
C VAL A 216 -6.74 -22.00 10.75
N GLN A 217 -7.40 -20.86 10.54
CA GLN A 217 -7.81 -20.39 9.21
C GLN A 217 -6.58 -20.09 8.35
N SER A 218 -5.64 -19.28 8.85
CA SER A 218 -4.41 -18.98 8.13
C SER A 218 -3.54 -20.22 7.88
N ALA A 219 -3.57 -21.20 8.79
CA ALA A 219 -2.89 -22.50 8.57
C ALA A 219 -3.55 -23.32 7.46
N ALA A 220 -4.88 -23.35 7.41
CA ALA A 220 -5.64 -24.03 6.34
C ALA A 220 -5.35 -23.41 4.97
N GLU A 221 -5.35 -22.09 4.89
CA GLU A 221 -5.00 -21.34 3.67
C GLU A 221 -3.56 -21.63 3.24
N ARG A 222 -2.60 -21.50 4.18
CA ARG A 222 -1.17 -21.66 3.88
C ARG A 222 -0.81 -23.06 3.39
N TYR A 223 -1.32 -24.09 4.07
CA TYR A 223 -0.90 -25.47 3.80
C TYR A 223 -1.72 -26.16 2.74
N PHE A 224 -2.99 -25.80 2.61
CA PHE A 224 -3.94 -26.56 1.80
C PHE A 224 -4.74 -25.72 0.80
N ASN A 225 -4.52 -24.41 0.74
CA ASN A 225 -5.31 -23.49 -0.11
C ASN A 225 -6.82 -23.70 0.08
N THR A 226 -7.26 -23.83 1.34
CA THR A 226 -8.65 -24.09 1.73
C THR A 226 -9.01 -23.32 3.00
N THR A 227 -10.25 -23.40 3.45
CA THR A 227 -10.76 -22.75 4.66
C THR A 227 -10.87 -23.74 5.82
N ALA A 228 -10.86 -23.24 7.07
CA ALA A 228 -10.86 -24.05 8.28
C ALA A 228 -12.08 -24.97 8.41
N ASP A 229 -13.24 -24.59 7.86
CA ASP A 229 -14.47 -25.39 7.83
C ASP A 229 -14.39 -26.63 6.92
N LYS A 230 -13.50 -26.61 5.92
CA LYS A 230 -13.34 -27.67 4.91
C LYS A 230 -12.19 -28.64 5.21
N LEU A 231 -11.45 -28.45 6.29
CA LEU A 231 -10.36 -29.34 6.65
C LEU A 231 -10.86 -30.77 6.87
N ASN A 232 -10.26 -31.74 6.16
CA ASN A 232 -10.49 -33.17 6.35
C ASN A 232 -9.62 -33.75 7.46
N VAL A 233 -9.75 -35.05 7.76
CA VAL A 233 -9.03 -35.74 8.85
C VAL A 233 -7.50 -35.65 8.69
N VAL A 234 -6.97 -35.83 7.47
CA VAL A 234 -5.53 -35.78 7.21
C VAL A 234 -4.98 -34.38 7.40
N GLN A 235 -5.67 -33.38 6.86
CA GLN A 235 -5.30 -31.96 6.96
C GLN A 235 -5.39 -31.47 8.41
N ALA A 236 -6.46 -31.82 9.11
CA ALA A 236 -6.65 -31.51 10.53
C ALA A 236 -5.54 -32.09 11.42
N ALA A 237 -5.19 -33.37 11.21
CA ALA A 237 -4.09 -34.01 11.94
C ALA A 237 -2.74 -33.38 11.61
N THR A 238 -2.56 -32.90 10.37
CA THR A 238 -1.35 -32.19 9.95
C THR A 238 -1.22 -30.84 10.67
N ILE A 239 -2.28 -30.01 10.72
CA ILE A 239 -2.24 -28.75 11.47
C ILE A 239 -2.02 -29.00 12.97
N ALA A 240 -2.77 -29.93 13.56
CA ALA A 240 -2.69 -30.23 14.99
C ALA A 240 -1.29 -30.70 15.45
N MET A 241 -0.52 -31.38 14.60
CA MET A 241 0.82 -31.87 14.99
C MET A 241 1.84 -30.72 15.12
N VAL A 242 1.61 -29.59 14.43
CA VAL A 242 2.57 -28.45 14.41
C VAL A 242 2.67 -27.76 15.76
N THR A 243 1.58 -27.72 16.55
CA THR A 243 1.53 -27.04 17.87
C THR A 243 2.63 -27.42 18.82
N LYS A 244 3.16 -28.64 18.72
CA LYS A 244 4.26 -29.13 19.61
C LYS A 244 5.58 -28.38 19.39
N ASN A 245 5.91 -28.06 18.15
CA ASN A 245 7.08 -27.26 17.78
C ASN A 245 6.88 -26.66 16.39
N PRO A 246 6.32 -25.44 16.31
CA PRO A 246 5.90 -24.81 15.06
C PRO A 246 7.02 -24.71 14.00
N SER A 247 8.24 -24.44 14.41
CA SER A 247 9.37 -24.31 13.47
C SER A 247 9.87 -25.68 12.97
N LYS A 248 9.91 -26.70 13.86
CA LYS A 248 10.44 -28.02 13.53
C LYS A 248 9.47 -28.88 12.72
N TYR A 249 8.17 -28.67 12.92
CA TYR A 249 7.13 -29.50 12.29
C TYR A 249 6.34 -28.75 11.21
N ASP A 250 6.81 -27.58 10.79
CA ASP A 250 6.21 -26.85 9.67
C ASP A 250 6.31 -27.68 8.37
N PRO A 251 5.18 -28.15 7.83
CA PRO A 251 5.17 -29.02 6.65
C PRO A 251 5.48 -28.28 5.35
N SER A 252 5.50 -26.93 5.37
CA SER A 252 5.88 -26.13 4.20
C SER A 252 7.38 -26.12 3.93
N ILE A 253 8.18 -26.53 4.94
CA ILE A 253 9.65 -26.64 4.84
C ILE A 253 9.98 -28.07 4.40
N PRO A 254 10.61 -28.28 3.23
CA PRO A 254 10.88 -29.61 2.68
C PRO A 254 11.65 -30.51 3.64
N GLU A 255 12.64 -29.98 4.37
CA GLU A 255 13.48 -30.70 5.31
C GLU A 255 12.70 -31.24 6.52
N ASN A 256 11.56 -30.63 6.84
CA ASN A 256 10.71 -31.02 7.96
C ASN A 256 9.70 -32.13 7.60
N GLN A 257 9.41 -32.36 6.32
CA GLN A 257 8.24 -33.12 5.87
C GLN A 257 8.23 -34.57 6.34
N GLU A 258 9.38 -35.23 6.40
CA GLU A 258 9.46 -36.62 6.88
C GLU A 258 9.07 -36.73 8.36
N GLU A 259 9.61 -35.87 9.19
CA GLU A 259 9.29 -35.86 10.62
C GLU A 259 7.87 -35.34 10.87
N ALA A 260 7.40 -34.36 10.11
CA ALA A 260 6.03 -33.88 10.11
C ALA A 260 5.02 -35.02 9.79
N GLN A 261 5.31 -35.86 8.79
CA GLN A 261 4.47 -37.02 8.49
C GLN A 261 4.42 -38.02 9.67
N LYS A 262 5.55 -38.28 10.34
CA LYS A 262 5.59 -39.13 11.53
C LYS A 262 4.70 -38.56 12.65
N GLN A 263 4.82 -37.26 12.91
CA GLN A 263 4.03 -36.58 13.95
C GLN A 263 2.54 -36.53 13.60
N ARG A 264 2.17 -36.30 12.33
CA ARG A 264 0.78 -36.41 11.84
C ARG A 264 0.19 -37.81 12.11
N ASN A 265 0.96 -38.85 11.81
CA ASN A 265 0.50 -40.23 12.02
C ASN A 265 0.30 -40.54 13.50
N ILE A 266 1.08 -39.92 14.41
CA ILE A 266 0.81 -39.99 15.85
C ILE A 266 -0.53 -39.35 16.20
N VAL A 267 -0.85 -38.18 15.63
CA VAL A 267 -2.15 -37.53 15.86
C VAL A 267 -3.30 -38.40 15.35
N LEU A 268 -3.19 -38.95 14.15
CA LEU A 268 -4.18 -39.88 13.59
C LEU A 268 -4.41 -41.09 14.50
N LYS A 269 -3.33 -41.67 15.06
CA LYS A 269 -3.43 -42.76 16.04
C LYS A 269 -4.17 -42.35 17.31
N LEU A 270 -3.89 -41.14 17.82
CA LEU A 270 -4.59 -40.59 18.99
C LEU A 270 -6.09 -40.36 18.71
N MET A 271 -6.43 -39.91 17.50
CA MET A 271 -7.83 -39.75 17.09
C MET A 271 -8.55 -41.07 17.00
N LEU A 272 -7.90 -42.11 16.48
CA LEU A 272 -8.45 -43.49 16.44
C LEU A 272 -8.66 -44.04 17.87
N ASP A 273 -7.64 -43.92 18.76
CA ASP A 273 -7.70 -44.44 20.13
C ASP A 273 -8.80 -43.77 20.97
N GLN A 274 -9.14 -42.49 20.62
CA GLN A 274 -10.24 -41.76 21.23
C GLN A 274 -11.56 -41.92 20.50
N LYS A 275 -11.64 -42.75 19.47
CA LYS A 275 -12.83 -43.05 18.66
C LYS A 275 -13.40 -41.81 17.94
N PHE A 276 -12.54 -40.83 17.61
CA PHE A 276 -12.92 -39.69 16.79
C PHE A 276 -12.98 -40.04 15.31
N ILE A 277 -12.20 -41.06 14.90
CA ILE A 277 -12.21 -41.63 13.55
C ILE A 277 -12.32 -43.14 13.65
N SER A 278 -12.85 -43.77 12.58
CA SER A 278 -12.94 -45.22 12.40
C SER A 278 -11.58 -45.82 12.02
N GLN A 279 -11.46 -47.14 12.13
CA GLN A 279 -10.27 -47.87 11.67
C GLN A 279 -10.03 -47.66 10.16
N GLN A 280 -11.07 -47.65 9.36
CA GLN A 280 -10.97 -47.41 7.92
C GLN A 280 -10.42 -46.01 7.62
N GLU A 281 -10.97 -44.98 8.24
CA GLU A 281 -10.47 -43.57 8.06
C GLU A 281 -9.01 -43.45 8.50
N TYR A 282 -8.62 -44.14 9.57
CA TYR A 282 -7.21 -44.14 10.03
C TYR A 282 -6.30 -44.81 8.99
N ASP A 283 -6.68 -45.99 8.48
CA ASP A 283 -5.87 -46.73 7.52
C ASP A 283 -5.71 -45.99 6.19
N GLU A 284 -6.75 -45.29 5.73
CA GLU A 284 -6.71 -44.42 4.57
C GLU A 284 -5.81 -43.23 4.81
N ALA A 285 -5.99 -42.53 5.97
CA ALA A 285 -5.25 -41.32 6.32
C ALA A 285 -3.75 -41.54 6.55
N VAL A 286 -3.37 -42.64 7.23
CA VAL A 286 -1.94 -42.91 7.53
C VAL A 286 -1.17 -43.30 6.27
N ASN A 287 -1.81 -43.93 5.29
CA ASN A 287 -1.22 -44.30 4.01
C ASN A 287 -1.13 -43.14 3.00
N THR A 288 -1.81 -42.02 3.24
CA THR A 288 -1.74 -40.84 2.38
C THR A 288 -0.41 -40.10 2.63
N PRO A 289 0.50 -39.95 1.64
CA PRO A 289 1.75 -39.20 1.82
C PRO A 289 1.48 -37.74 2.14
N LEU A 290 2.23 -37.15 3.08
CA LEU A 290 2.03 -35.75 3.47
C LEU A 290 2.15 -34.79 2.27
N LYS A 291 3.18 -34.99 1.45
CA LYS A 291 3.45 -34.15 0.26
C LYS A 291 2.29 -34.07 -0.73
N ASP A 292 1.50 -35.16 -0.82
CA ASP A 292 0.39 -35.25 -1.76
C ASP A 292 -0.86 -34.50 -1.25
N THR A 293 -0.85 -34.09 0.01
CA THR A 293 -1.93 -33.32 0.64
C THR A 293 -1.66 -31.82 0.69
N LEU A 294 -0.40 -31.40 0.48
CA LEU A 294 0.02 -30.00 0.57
C LEU A 294 -0.30 -29.25 -0.72
N HIS A 295 -0.98 -28.14 -0.60
CA HIS A 295 -1.25 -27.15 -1.65
C HIS A 295 -0.82 -25.78 -1.16
N LEU A 296 0.50 -25.60 -1.03
CA LEU A 296 1.08 -24.42 -0.39
C LEU A 296 0.73 -23.14 -1.16
N THR A 297 0.25 -22.14 -0.43
CA THR A 297 0.13 -20.78 -0.93
C THR A 297 1.38 -19.99 -0.63
N ASP A 298 1.67 -18.95 -1.42
CA ASP A 298 2.82 -18.08 -1.14
C ASP A 298 2.60 -17.27 0.14
N VAL A 299 3.70 -16.99 0.84
CA VAL A 299 3.71 -16.06 1.97
C VAL A 299 3.80 -14.65 1.39
N SER A 300 2.64 -14.00 1.24
CA SER A 300 2.56 -12.62 0.76
C SER A 300 2.57 -11.67 1.95
N ARG A 301 3.56 -10.77 2.04
CA ARG A 301 3.62 -9.73 3.07
C ARG A 301 4.16 -8.43 2.51
N GLY A 302 3.38 -7.36 2.70
CA GLY A 302 3.75 -6.02 2.28
C GLY A 302 3.85 -5.84 0.77
N CYS A 303 4.31 -4.66 0.36
CA CYS A 303 4.29 -4.25 -1.04
C CYS A 303 5.30 -4.94 -1.93
N MET A 304 6.37 -5.52 -1.37
CA MET A 304 7.32 -6.34 -2.14
C MET A 304 6.71 -7.63 -2.68
N ALA A 305 5.68 -8.15 -2.01
CA ALA A 305 4.94 -9.32 -2.42
C ALA A 305 3.62 -8.97 -3.12
N ALA A 306 3.41 -7.70 -3.48
CA ALA A 306 2.18 -7.27 -4.14
C ALA A 306 2.00 -7.95 -5.50
N LYS A 307 0.78 -8.46 -5.72
CA LYS A 307 0.41 -9.19 -6.94
C LYS A 307 0.23 -8.23 -8.12
N TYR A 308 0.28 -8.76 -9.33
CA TYR A 308 0.02 -8.03 -10.57
C TYR A 308 0.96 -6.85 -10.83
N ASN A 309 2.21 -6.92 -10.32
CA ASN A 309 3.21 -5.84 -10.41
C ASN A 309 2.72 -4.49 -9.84
N THR A 310 1.91 -4.54 -8.78
CA THR A 310 1.31 -3.35 -8.16
C THR A 310 2.11 -2.82 -6.96
N GLY A 311 3.37 -3.21 -6.80
CA GLY A 311 4.22 -2.84 -5.65
C GLY A 311 4.30 -1.34 -5.42
N PHE A 312 4.50 -0.54 -6.46
CA PHE A 312 4.52 0.93 -6.36
C PHE A 312 3.18 1.54 -5.96
N PHE A 313 2.06 0.96 -6.43
CA PHE A 313 0.75 1.44 -6.03
C PHE A 313 0.43 1.04 -4.58
N CYS A 314 0.80 -0.16 -4.18
CA CYS A 314 0.71 -0.64 -2.81
C CYS A 314 1.49 0.29 -1.86
N ASP A 315 2.74 0.61 -2.18
CA ASP A 315 3.59 1.53 -1.42
C ASP A 315 2.96 2.93 -1.27
N TYR A 316 2.42 3.47 -2.36
CA TYR A 316 1.67 4.72 -2.33
C TYR A 316 0.47 4.68 -1.37
N VAL A 317 -0.30 3.58 -1.35
CA VAL A 317 -1.43 3.41 -0.42
C VAL A 317 -0.93 3.34 1.03
N VAL A 318 0.18 2.64 1.29
CA VAL A 318 0.80 2.58 2.62
C VAL A 318 1.17 3.98 3.11
N HIS A 319 1.87 4.77 2.29
CA HIS A 319 2.21 6.15 2.62
C HIS A 319 0.96 7.03 2.86
N LYS A 320 -0.12 6.82 2.07
CA LYS A 320 -1.40 7.52 2.33
C LYS A 320 -2.00 7.16 3.68
N ILE A 321 -1.91 5.90 4.12
CA ILE A 321 -2.36 5.49 5.46
C ILE A 321 -1.46 6.11 6.53
N GLU A 322 -0.13 6.00 6.38
CA GLU A 322 0.85 6.50 7.35
C GLU A 322 0.81 8.02 7.52
N ASN A 323 0.43 8.77 6.49
CA ASN A 323 0.37 10.23 6.51
C ASN A 323 -1.02 10.78 6.84
N SER A 324 -2.06 9.94 6.96
CA SER A 324 -3.45 10.38 7.16
C SER A 324 -3.90 10.22 8.61
N PRO A 325 -4.28 11.33 9.29
CA PRO A 325 -4.70 11.30 10.70
C PRO A 325 -5.99 10.53 10.93
N GLU A 326 -6.76 10.23 9.89
CA GLU A 326 -7.97 9.41 9.92
C GLU A 326 -7.69 7.99 10.43
N PHE A 327 -6.46 7.47 10.23
CA PHE A 327 -6.05 6.12 10.62
C PHE A 327 -5.34 6.03 11.98
N GLY A 328 -5.10 7.15 12.66
CA GLY A 328 -4.47 7.15 13.98
C GLY A 328 -3.73 8.47 14.28
N LYS A 329 -3.48 8.71 15.56
CA LYS A 329 -2.88 9.97 16.04
C LYS A 329 -1.38 10.06 15.75
N THR A 330 -0.67 8.96 15.90
CA THR A 330 0.78 8.87 15.65
C THR A 330 1.07 7.99 14.44
N ALA A 331 2.28 8.05 13.92
CA ALA A 331 2.72 7.17 12.83
C ALA A 331 2.71 5.70 13.28
N GLU A 332 3.13 5.45 14.53
CA GLU A 332 3.13 4.11 15.13
C GLU A 332 1.71 3.54 15.26
N ASP A 333 0.72 4.37 15.65
CA ASP A 333 -0.69 3.93 15.71
C ASP A 333 -1.18 3.50 14.32
N ARG A 334 -0.83 4.24 13.28
CA ARG A 334 -1.25 3.97 11.89
C ARG A 334 -0.57 2.73 11.31
N GLU A 335 0.74 2.58 11.56
CA GLU A 335 1.47 1.37 11.17
C GLU A 335 0.89 0.14 11.88
N LYS A 336 0.67 0.24 13.21
CA LYS A 336 0.06 -0.84 13.99
C LYS A 336 -1.33 -1.19 13.49
N LEU A 337 -2.16 -0.20 13.18
CA LEU A 337 -3.49 -0.41 12.61
C LEU A 337 -3.40 -1.18 11.27
N LEU A 338 -2.47 -0.82 10.40
CA LEU A 338 -2.25 -1.52 9.14
C LEU A 338 -1.79 -2.96 9.36
N GLN A 339 -0.87 -3.21 10.31
CA GLN A 339 -0.26 -4.52 10.53
C GLN A 339 -1.13 -5.46 11.37
N GLU A 340 -2.01 -4.94 12.21
CA GLU A 340 -2.70 -5.73 13.25
C GLU A 340 -4.22 -5.53 13.27
N GLY A 341 -4.73 -4.53 12.56
CA GLY A 341 -6.13 -4.12 12.63
C GLY A 341 -7.11 -4.97 11.83
N GLY A 342 -6.64 -5.95 11.07
CA GLY A 342 -7.52 -6.82 10.27
C GLY A 342 -8.33 -6.07 9.23
N LEU A 343 -7.76 -5.02 8.64
CA LEU A 343 -8.47 -4.11 7.75
C LEU A 343 -8.77 -4.73 6.38
N LYS A 344 -9.94 -4.46 5.87
CA LYS A 344 -10.30 -4.64 4.46
C LYS A 344 -10.17 -3.30 3.74
N ILE A 345 -9.05 -3.12 3.03
CA ILE A 345 -8.71 -1.86 2.35
C ILE A 345 -9.09 -1.99 0.88
N VAL A 346 -10.14 -1.31 0.44
CA VAL A 346 -10.51 -1.24 -0.98
C VAL A 346 -9.87 0.01 -1.58
N THR A 347 -9.01 -0.19 -2.58
CA THR A 347 -8.28 0.89 -3.22
C THR A 347 -9.00 1.41 -4.48
N THR A 348 -8.44 2.46 -5.08
CA THR A 348 -8.89 2.99 -6.36
C THR A 348 -8.24 2.29 -7.56
N LEU A 349 -7.28 1.38 -7.35
CA LEU A 349 -6.52 0.70 -8.39
C LEU A 349 -7.41 0.00 -9.41
N ASP A 350 -7.35 0.45 -10.65
CA ASP A 350 -7.92 -0.26 -11.80
C ASP A 350 -6.84 -1.13 -12.45
N LEU A 351 -6.95 -2.44 -12.28
CA LEU A 351 -5.94 -3.38 -12.79
C LEU A 351 -5.82 -3.33 -14.32
N ASP A 352 -6.89 -3.02 -15.06
CA ASP A 352 -6.81 -2.89 -16.52
C ASP A 352 -6.01 -1.64 -16.93
N ALA A 353 -6.17 -0.52 -16.19
CA ALA A 353 -5.37 0.69 -16.43
C ALA A 353 -3.90 0.47 -16.05
N SER A 354 -3.64 -0.10 -14.87
CA SER A 354 -2.29 -0.40 -14.39
C SER A 354 -1.57 -1.36 -15.34
N ASN A 355 -2.20 -2.46 -15.74
CA ASN A 355 -1.63 -3.43 -16.67
C ASN A 355 -1.34 -2.81 -18.04
N ALA A 356 -2.26 -2.00 -18.58
CA ALA A 356 -2.03 -1.33 -19.87
C ALA A 356 -0.80 -0.40 -19.82
N MET A 357 -0.60 0.33 -18.73
CA MET A 357 0.57 1.18 -18.51
C MET A 357 1.86 0.36 -18.31
N MET A 358 1.83 -0.67 -17.46
CA MET A 358 2.99 -1.54 -17.18
C MET A 358 3.46 -2.27 -18.42
N GLU A 359 2.54 -2.88 -19.19
CA GLU A 359 2.88 -3.53 -20.44
C GLU A 359 3.48 -2.54 -21.44
N THR A 360 2.90 -1.36 -21.57
CA THR A 360 3.40 -0.33 -22.48
C THR A 360 4.76 0.18 -22.02
N ALA A 361 4.97 0.41 -20.73
CA ALA A 361 6.26 0.83 -20.19
C ALA A 361 7.37 -0.16 -20.55
N ASN A 362 7.15 -1.46 -20.29
CA ASN A 362 8.13 -2.51 -20.59
C ASN A 362 8.30 -2.81 -22.08
N GLN A 363 7.27 -2.56 -22.92
CA GLN A 363 7.39 -2.67 -24.38
C GLN A 363 8.15 -1.48 -24.98
N THR A 364 8.00 -0.30 -24.39
CA THR A 364 8.68 0.92 -24.85
C THR A 364 10.15 0.90 -24.44
N ILE A 365 10.42 0.63 -23.15
CA ILE A 365 11.77 0.54 -22.58
C ILE A 365 11.81 -0.70 -21.67
N PRO A 366 12.38 -1.83 -22.08
CA PRO A 366 12.57 -2.97 -21.21
C PRO A 366 13.36 -2.60 -19.94
N ALA A 367 13.06 -3.20 -18.81
CA ALA A 367 13.72 -2.88 -17.54
C ALA A 367 15.25 -3.04 -17.56
N ASN A 368 15.75 -3.97 -18.39
CA ASN A 368 17.17 -4.25 -18.60
C ASN A 368 17.74 -3.58 -19.87
N ASP A 369 17.06 -2.59 -20.43
CA ASP A 369 17.53 -1.87 -21.61
C ASP A 369 18.91 -1.22 -21.32
N PRO A 370 19.91 -1.38 -22.21
CA PRO A 370 21.24 -0.81 -21.99
C PRO A 370 21.27 0.71 -21.88
N SER A 371 20.24 1.41 -22.34
CA SER A 371 20.12 2.86 -22.15
C SER A 371 19.99 3.27 -20.69
N GLY A 372 19.59 2.38 -19.79
CA GLY A 372 19.31 2.72 -18.40
C GLY A 372 18.09 3.64 -18.19
N MET A 373 17.46 4.11 -19.26
CA MET A 373 16.33 5.04 -19.19
C MET A 373 15.10 4.42 -18.51
N GLU A 374 14.39 5.27 -17.82
CA GLU A 374 13.13 4.92 -17.19
C GLU A 374 11.95 5.55 -17.91
N ILE A 375 10.82 4.85 -17.87
CA ILE A 375 9.52 5.37 -18.28
C ILE A 375 8.56 5.25 -17.09
N VAL A 376 7.94 6.36 -16.75
CA VAL A 376 7.03 6.49 -15.60
C VAL A 376 5.70 7.02 -16.11
N MET A 377 4.63 6.30 -15.80
CA MET A 377 3.26 6.66 -16.15
C MET A 377 2.38 6.73 -14.89
N ALA A 378 1.51 7.71 -14.82
CA ALA A 378 0.47 7.81 -13.78
C ALA A 378 -0.87 8.15 -14.44
N SER A 379 -1.96 7.57 -13.92
CA SER A 379 -3.30 7.84 -14.42
C SER A 379 -4.29 8.16 -13.30
N VAL A 380 -5.16 9.15 -13.57
CA VAL A 380 -6.21 9.61 -12.66
C VAL A 380 -7.56 9.60 -13.40
N LYS A 381 -8.62 9.23 -12.69
CA LYS A 381 -9.99 9.29 -13.20
C LYS A 381 -10.55 10.70 -13.04
N PRO A 382 -10.88 11.39 -14.13
CA PRO A 382 -11.36 12.77 -14.10
C PRO A 382 -12.64 12.94 -13.27
N GLY A 383 -12.72 14.01 -12.50
CA GLY A 383 -13.89 14.37 -11.71
C GLY A 383 -14.15 13.52 -10.47
N THR A 384 -13.22 12.58 -10.14
CA THR A 384 -13.32 11.74 -8.95
C THR A 384 -12.07 11.79 -8.08
N GLY A 385 -10.91 12.13 -8.65
CA GLY A 385 -9.61 12.06 -7.98
C GLY A 385 -9.06 10.63 -7.82
N GLU A 386 -9.78 9.59 -8.25
CA GLU A 386 -9.32 8.19 -8.13
C GLU A 386 -8.02 7.98 -8.93
N VAL A 387 -6.94 7.61 -8.26
CA VAL A 387 -5.68 7.19 -8.90
C VAL A 387 -5.89 5.78 -9.45
N LEU A 388 -5.82 5.62 -10.77
CA LEU A 388 -6.11 4.36 -11.43
C LEU A 388 -4.93 3.38 -11.43
N GLY A 389 -3.71 3.88 -11.24
CA GLY A 389 -2.50 3.07 -11.17
C GLY A 389 -1.27 3.77 -11.75
N PHE A 390 -0.18 3.04 -11.73
CA PHE A 390 1.13 3.44 -12.24
C PHE A 390 1.66 2.43 -13.26
N GLY A 391 2.52 2.88 -14.18
CA GLY A 391 3.29 2.06 -15.09
C GLY A 391 4.75 2.50 -15.04
N ILE A 392 5.63 1.68 -14.47
CA ILE A 392 7.05 1.97 -14.32
C ILE A 392 7.83 0.75 -14.83
N ASN A 393 8.81 0.94 -15.71
CA ASN A 393 9.64 -0.16 -16.23
C ASN A 393 10.68 -0.66 -15.22
N ARG A 394 10.36 -0.63 -13.94
CA ARG A 394 11.14 -1.20 -12.83
C ARG A 394 10.24 -2.06 -11.97
N THR A 395 10.86 -2.99 -11.24
CA THR A 395 10.16 -3.77 -10.21
C THR A 395 10.35 -3.09 -8.85
N TYR A 396 9.28 -2.99 -8.08
CA TYR A 396 9.35 -2.48 -6.71
C TYR A 396 10.13 -3.46 -5.83
N ASP A 397 11.23 -3.00 -5.25
CA ASP A 397 12.06 -3.78 -4.32
C ASP A 397 12.69 -2.84 -3.30
N ALA A 398 12.32 -2.99 -2.03
CA ALA A 398 12.79 -2.17 -0.91
C ALA A 398 13.99 -2.79 -0.17
N THR A 399 14.67 -3.79 -0.75
CA THR A 399 15.88 -4.39 -0.16
C THR A 399 17.13 -3.60 -0.57
N ASP A 400 18.17 -3.66 0.26
CA ASP A 400 19.48 -3.05 -0.05
C ASP A 400 20.10 -3.62 -1.34
N ALA A 401 19.74 -4.84 -1.72
CA ALA A 401 20.20 -5.47 -2.95
C ALA A 401 19.68 -4.76 -4.21
N ALA A 402 18.52 -4.12 -4.14
CA ALA A 402 17.94 -3.38 -5.26
C ALA A 402 18.81 -2.19 -5.70
N ALA A 403 19.58 -1.59 -4.81
CA ALA A 403 20.45 -0.45 -5.13
C ALA A 403 21.53 -0.77 -6.20
N ASN A 404 21.83 -2.05 -6.44
CA ASN A 404 22.80 -2.50 -7.44
C ASN A 404 22.16 -3.18 -8.66
N ASP A 405 20.83 -3.13 -8.77
CA ASP A 405 20.05 -3.76 -9.85
C ASP A 405 19.21 -2.71 -10.56
N GLN A 406 19.65 -2.27 -11.74
CA GLN A 406 18.93 -1.25 -12.52
C GLN A 406 17.48 -1.62 -12.88
N THR A 407 17.09 -2.91 -12.75
CA THR A 407 15.72 -3.35 -13.03
C THR A 407 14.78 -3.15 -11.86
N LYS A 408 15.30 -2.68 -10.73
CA LYS A 408 14.59 -2.56 -9.44
C LYS A 408 14.76 -1.20 -8.80
N THR A 409 13.79 -0.79 -8.02
CA THR A 409 13.85 0.40 -7.16
C THR A 409 12.80 0.35 -6.06
N SER A 410 13.11 0.95 -4.91
CA SER A 410 12.12 1.22 -3.85
C SER A 410 11.43 2.58 -4.06
N MET A 411 12.04 3.50 -4.83
CA MET A 411 11.50 4.84 -5.02
C MET A 411 10.37 4.84 -6.06
N ASN A 412 9.22 5.36 -5.66
CA ASN A 412 8.06 5.52 -6.54
C ASN A 412 8.15 6.85 -7.31
N TYR A 413 8.83 6.86 -8.45
CA TYR A 413 9.00 8.07 -9.27
C TYR A 413 7.70 8.65 -9.84
N ALA A 414 6.57 7.97 -9.68
CA ALA A 414 5.27 8.47 -10.12
C ALA A 414 4.63 9.49 -9.17
N VAL A 415 5.06 9.56 -7.89
CA VAL A 415 4.40 10.30 -6.83
C VAL A 415 5.31 11.34 -6.18
N ASP A 416 4.74 12.18 -5.31
CA ASP A 416 5.48 13.20 -4.57
C ASP A 416 6.36 12.60 -3.47
N GLN A 417 7.32 13.38 -2.99
CA GLN A 417 8.28 12.93 -1.99
C GLN A 417 7.61 12.45 -0.69
N VAL A 418 6.54 13.11 -0.26
CA VAL A 418 5.77 12.72 0.93
C VAL A 418 5.09 11.35 0.79
N ASP A 419 4.87 10.91 -0.42
CA ASP A 419 4.18 9.66 -0.77
C ASP A 419 5.15 8.54 -1.22
N GLY A 420 6.43 8.63 -0.87
CA GLY A 420 7.46 7.65 -1.24
C GLY A 420 8.16 7.92 -2.57
N GLY A 421 7.92 9.09 -3.18
CA GLY A 421 8.53 9.51 -4.44
C GLY A 421 9.77 10.38 -4.30
N GLY A 422 10.22 10.91 -5.43
CA GLY A 422 11.33 11.85 -5.51
C GLY A 422 10.93 13.31 -5.34
N GLN A 423 11.90 14.21 -5.57
CA GLN A 423 11.68 15.65 -5.48
C GLN A 423 10.97 16.25 -6.71
N GLY A 424 10.46 15.42 -7.63
CA GLY A 424 9.80 15.83 -8.85
C GLY A 424 10.75 16.12 -10.02
N PHE A 425 10.17 16.50 -11.16
CA PHE A 425 10.84 16.62 -12.43
C PHE A 425 10.46 17.90 -13.15
N PRO A 426 11.37 18.52 -13.93
CA PRO A 426 11.00 19.53 -14.91
C PRO A 426 10.31 18.86 -16.10
N ILE A 427 9.09 19.35 -16.43
CA ILE A 427 8.21 18.71 -17.42
C ILE A 427 8.24 19.35 -18.83
N GLY A 428 8.98 20.44 -18.95
CA GLY A 428 9.06 21.18 -20.21
C GLY A 428 7.69 21.62 -20.74
N SER A 429 7.52 21.57 -22.03
CA SER A 429 6.33 22.09 -22.72
C SER A 429 5.00 21.46 -22.35
N SER A 430 4.96 20.38 -21.56
CA SER A 430 3.71 19.84 -21.01
C SER A 430 3.05 20.79 -19.99
N TRP A 431 3.78 21.81 -19.51
CA TRP A 431 3.28 22.93 -18.73
C TRP A 431 2.37 23.90 -19.50
N LYS A 432 2.62 24.11 -20.82
CA LYS A 432 2.03 25.21 -21.61
C LYS A 432 0.50 25.31 -21.62
N PRO A 433 -0.27 24.23 -21.47
CA PRO A 433 -1.72 24.34 -21.30
C PRO A 433 -2.13 25.24 -20.14
N ILE A 434 -1.35 25.29 -19.03
CA ILE A 434 -1.60 26.15 -17.86
C ILE A 434 -1.51 27.63 -18.26
N ASN A 435 -0.55 28.00 -19.13
CA ASN A 435 -0.44 29.39 -19.61
C ASN A 435 -1.68 29.82 -20.39
N LEU A 436 -2.30 28.92 -21.18
CA LEU A 436 -3.56 29.23 -21.89
C LEU A 436 -4.73 29.37 -20.91
N VAL A 437 -4.80 28.56 -19.87
CA VAL A 437 -5.80 28.72 -18.81
C VAL A 437 -5.65 30.12 -18.19
N ALA A 438 -4.44 30.49 -17.74
CA ALA A 438 -4.16 31.80 -17.17
C ALA A 438 -4.55 32.94 -18.14
N TRP A 439 -4.21 32.82 -19.43
CA TRP A 439 -4.51 33.79 -20.45
C TRP A 439 -6.01 34.04 -20.59
N MET A 440 -6.80 32.95 -20.69
CA MET A 440 -8.26 33.03 -20.83
C MET A 440 -8.96 33.48 -19.55
N GLN A 441 -8.39 33.16 -18.35
CA GLN A 441 -8.91 33.71 -17.08
C GLN A 441 -8.79 35.24 -17.00
N GLN A 442 -7.81 35.85 -17.70
CA GLN A 442 -7.71 37.29 -17.87
C GLN A 442 -8.71 37.84 -18.95
N GLY A 443 -9.64 37.02 -19.44
CA GLY A 443 -10.63 37.38 -20.43
C GLY A 443 -10.09 37.55 -21.87
N ARG A 444 -8.89 37.09 -22.12
CA ARG A 444 -8.18 37.25 -23.41
C ARG A 444 -8.48 36.13 -24.39
N SER A 445 -8.42 36.45 -25.68
CA SER A 445 -8.65 35.48 -26.77
C SER A 445 -7.38 34.72 -27.11
N ILE A 446 -7.51 33.41 -27.42
CA ILE A 446 -6.40 32.61 -27.95
C ILE A 446 -5.97 32.95 -29.36
N ASN A 447 -6.78 33.73 -30.12
CA ASN A 447 -6.49 34.25 -31.47
C ASN A 447 -5.95 35.68 -31.47
N GLU A 448 -5.65 36.26 -30.31
CA GLU A 448 -4.97 37.54 -30.22
C GLU A 448 -3.52 37.39 -30.77
N MET A 449 -3.14 38.31 -31.65
CA MET A 449 -1.80 38.27 -32.26
C MET A 449 -0.75 38.94 -31.36
N LEU A 450 0.31 38.24 -31.02
CA LEU A 450 1.37 38.68 -30.12
C LEU A 450 2.69 38.88 -30.88
N VAL A 451 3.38 39.98 -30.61
CA VAL A 451 4.81 40.09 -30.96
C VAL A 451 5.59 39.22 -29.98
N ALA A 452 6.23 38.18 -30.49
CA ALA A 452 6.93 37.16 -29.71
C ALA A 452 8.44 37.14 -30.07
N PRO A 453 9.26 38.10 -29.54
CA PRO A 453 10.69 38.14 -29.78
C PRO A 453 11.41 37.01 -29.07
N THR A 454 12.71 36.87 -29.31
CA THR A 454 13.58 35.93 -28.59
C THR A 454 14.10 36.46 -27.25
N ASP A 455 14.07 37.78 -27.06
CA ASP A 455 14.68 38.45 -25.91
C ASP A 455 13.62 39.23 -25.14
N PHE A 456 13.55 38.94 -23.84
CA PHE A 456 12.62 39.58 -22.92
C PHE A 456 13.37 40.09 -21.70
N LEU A 457 13.12 41.34 -21.30
CA LEU A 457 13.59 41.85 -19.99
C LEU A 457 12.89 41.07 -18.87
N THR A 458 13.65 40.53 -17.92
CA THR A 458 13.09 39.72 -16.80
C THR A 458 12.17 40.57 -15.92
N SER A 459 12.33 41.88 -15.87
CA SER A 459 11.42 42.83 -15.19
C SER A 459 9.99 42.83 -15.71
N ARG A 460 9.70 42.22 -16.87
CA ARG A 460 8.34 42.07 -17.41
C ARG A 460 7.54 40.91 -16.76
N PHE A 461 8.23 40.05 -16.00
CA PHE A 461 7.64 38.85 -15.41
C PHE A 461 7.47 39.03 -13.89
N ASN A 462 6.71 40.03 -13.49
CA ASN A 462 6.52 40.34 -12.08
C ASN A 462 5.61 39.34 -11.34
N CYS A 463 5.96 38.96 -10.13
CA CYS A 463 5.10 38.26 -9.19
C CYS A 463 5.62 38.35 -7.74
N ASN A 464 4.74 38.71 -6.79
CA ASN A 464 4.93 38.58 -5.33
C ASN A 464 6.36 38.85 -4.79
N GLY A 465 6.95 40.01 -5.14
CA GLY A 465 8.31 40.39 -4.71
C GLY A 465 9.42 39.90 -5.64
N TYR A 466 9.15 39.04 -6.61
CA TYR A 466 10.04 38.87 -7.75
C TYR A 466 9.89 40.06 -8.67
N ALA A 467 10.69 41.08 -8.43
CA ALA A 467 10.94 42.12 -9.41
C ALA A 467 12.10 41.61 -10.26
N GLY A 468 11.80 41.06 -11.44
CA GLY A 468 12.85 40.64 -12.36
C GLY A 468 13.90 41.75 -12.52
N GLY A 469 15.17 41.37 -12.67
CA GLY A 469 16.27 42.29 -12.88
C GLY A 469 16.22 42.99 -14.24
N THR A 470 17.26 43.68 -14.56
CA THR A 470 17.48 44.30 -15.86
C THR A 470 18.03 43.29 -16.91
N ASP A 471 18.18 42.04 -16.50
CA ASP A 471 18.76 41.00 -17.36
C ASP A 471 17.77 40.57 -18.49
N ASN A 472 18.33 40.17 -19.59
CA ASN A 472 17.54 39.56 -20.68
C ASN A 472 17.41 38.07 -20.49
N TRP A 473 16.19 37.59 -20.58
CA TRP A 473 15.91 36.17 -20.76
C TRP A 473 15.83 35.88 -22.28
N HIS A 474 16.81 35.11 -22.78
CA HIS A 474 16.82 34.66 -24.18
C HIS A 474 16.06 33.33 -24.30
N VAL A 475 15.06 33.27 -25.15
CA VAL A 475 14.22 32.10 -25.38
C VAL A 475 14.02 31.86 -26.88
N THR A 476 14.22 30.61 -27.31
CA THR A 476 14.08 30.20 -28.71
C THR A 476 13.09 29.03 -28.84
N ASN A 477 12.61 28.83 -30.06
CA ASN A 477 11.76 27.69 -30.42
C ASN A 477 12.63 26.55 -30.97
N ALA A 478 12.37 25.31 -30.54
CA ALA A 478 13.23 24.15 -30.82
C ALA A 478 13.35 23.82 -32.32
N LEU A 479 12.32 24.07 -33.14
CA LEU A 479 12.27 23.64 -34.55
C LEU A 479 12.51 24.74 -35.57
N THR A 480 12.52 26.03 -35.18
CA THR A 480 12.51 27.16 -36.10
C THR A 480 13.77 28.02 -36.05
N ASN A 481 14.73 27.76 -35.17
CA ASN A 481 15.94 28.57 -34.90
C ASN A 481 15.70 30.09 -34.86
N GLY A 482 14.48 30.53 -34.61
CA GLY A 482 14.12 31.94 -34.64
C GLY A 482 12.73 32.23 -34.08
N THR A 483 12.29 33.45 -34.37
CA THR A 483 10.94 33.93 -34.00
C THR A 483 9.92 33.59 -35.06
N VAL A 484 8.76 33.09 -34.63
CA VAL A 484 7.52 33.15 -35.42
C VAL A 484 6.73 34.31 -34.85
N SER A 485 6.80 35.49 -35.48
CA SER A 485 6.21 36.71 -34.93
C SER A 485 5.62 37.54 -36.05
N PRO A 486 4.39 38.04 -35.91
CA PRO A 486 3.47 37.82 -34.79
C PRO A 486 2.80 36.44 -34.82
N GLU A 487 2.50 35.89 -33.63
CA GLU A 487 1.83 34.59 -33.49
C GLU A 487 0.72 34.65 -32.43
N SER A 488 -0.31 33.81 -32.55
CA SER A 488 -1.38 33.71 -31.57
C SER A 488 -1.07 32.64 -30.49
N PRO A 489 -1.60 32.78 -29.26
CA PRO A 489 -1.57 31.75 -28.21
C PRO A 489 -2.06 30.38 -28.70
N PHE A 490 -3.07 30.35 -29.56
CA PHE A 490 -3.58 29.13 -30.21
C PHE A 490 -2.46 28.40 -30.97
N LEU A 491 -1.82 29.10 -31.94
CA LEU A 491 -0.73 28.50 -32.73
C LEU A 491 0.49 28.23 -31.86
N GLY A 492 0.80 29.08 -30.89
CA GLY A 492 1.89 28.88 -29.95
C GLY A 492 1.75 27.59 -29.14
N LEU A 493 0.52 27.17 -28.74
CA LEU A 493 0.30 25.87 -28.08
C LEU A 493 0.33 24.72 -29.10
N VAL A 494 -0.30 24.86 -30.25
CA VAL A 494 -0.34 23.84 -31.32
C VAL A 494 1.05 23.45 -31.78
N HIS A 495 1.93 24.43 -32.02
CA HIS A 495 3.32 24.22 -32.46
C HIS A 495 4.31 24.08 -31.29
N SER A 496 3.85 24.27 -30.05
CA SER A 496 4.71 24.25 -28.85
C SER A 496 5.78 25.35 -28.84
N HIS A 497 5.51 26.55 -29.35
CA HIS A 497 6.48 27.63 -29.43
C HIS A 497 6.74 28.29 -28.07
N ASN A 498 8.00 28.41 -27.69
CA ASN A 498 8.43 28.99 -26.40
C ASN A 498 8.27 30.52 -26.38
N THR A 499 8.60 31.19 -27.50
CA THR A 499 8.56 32.65 -27.63
C THR A 499 7.15 33.19 -27.44
N THR A 500 6.13 32.50 -27.90
CA THR A 500 4.72 32.87 -27.71
C THR A 500 4.30 32.76 -26.28
N MET A 501 4.72 31.67 -25.55
CA MET A 501 4.48 31.51 -24.12
C MET A 501 5.15 32.64 -23.32
N ALA A 502 6.40 33.00 -23.64
CA ALA A 502 7.09 34.11 -23.06
C ALA A 502 6.34 35.44 -23.27
N ALA A 503 5.86 35.69 -24.51
CA ALA A 503 5.06 36.89 -24.85
C ALA A 503 3.75 36.96 -24.07
N MET A 504 3.10 35.82 -23.84
CA MET A 504 1.92 35.73 -22.97
C MET A 504 2.25 36.09 -21.52
N GLY A 505 3.25 35.43 -20.93
CA GLY A 505 3.67 35.66 -19.55
C GLY A 505 4.14 37.11 -19.29
N ALA A 506 4.84 37.73 -20.26
CA ALA A 506 5.24 39.13 -20.18
C ALA A 506 4.06 40.14 -20.16
N GLN A 507 2.85 39.70 -20.53
CA GLN A 507 1.63 40.54 -20.52
C GLN A 507 0.71 40.27 -19.33
N ILE A 508 0.64 39.02 -18.83
CA ILE A 508 -0.25 38.66 -17.71
C ILE A 508 0.49 38.47 -16.37
N GLY A 509 1.83 38.40 -16.39
CA GLY A 509 2.67 38.16 -15.23
C GLY A 509 2.73 36.69 -14.77
N LEU A 510 3.79 36.35 -14.02
CA LEU A 510 3.96 34.97 -13.52
C LEU A 510 2.93 34.60 -12.44
N CYS A 511 2.45 35.56 -11.63
CA CYS A 511 1.43 35.29 -10.62
C CYS A 511 0.15 34.73 -11.25
N ALA A 512 -0.33 35.30 -12.33
CA ALA A 512 -1.53 34.79 -13.00
C ALA A 512 -1.34 33.33 -13.49
N VAL A 513 -0.14 32.99 -13.94
CA VAL A 513 0.20 31.62 -14.36
C VAL A 513 0.30 30.67 -13.17
N ALA A 514 0.93 31.10 -12.06
CA ALA A 514 1.01 30.31 -10.83
C ALA A 514 -0.36 30.07 -10.18
N ASP A 515 -1.25 31.11 -10.17
CA ASP A 515 -2.63 30.98 -9.69
C ASP A 515 -3.42 29.98 -10.53
N ALA A 516 -3.27 30.03 -11.86
CA ALA A 516 -3.89 29.06 -12.75
C ALA A 516 -3.35 27.63 -12.52
N ALA A 517 -2.04 27.49 -12.27
CA ALA A 517 -1.43 26.21 -11.93
C ALA A 517 -2.03 25.61 -10.65
N LYS A 518 -2.11 26.40 -9.57
CA LYS A 518 -2.76 25.99 -8.31
C LYS A 518 -4.22 25.61 -8.51
N ALA A 519 -4.96 26.39 -9.28
CA ALA A 519 -6.37 26.12 -9.56
C ALA A 519 -6.59 24.77 -10.26
N VAL A 520 -5.69 24.35 -11.14
CA VAL A 520 -5.79 23.03 -11.80
C VAL A 520 -5.17 21.89 -10.99
N GLY A 521 -4.67 22.15 -9.76
CA GLY A 521 -4.15 21.14 -8.86
C GLY A 521 -2.63 20.91 -8.94
N TYR A 522 -1.88 21.79 -9.62
CA TYR A 522 -0.44 21.75 -9.62
C TYR A 522 0.14 22.12 -8.24
N HIS A 523 1.10 21.35 -7.79
CA HIS A 523 1.97 21.64 -6.64
C HIS A 523 3.35 21.02 -6.87
N ASN A 524 4.37 21.50 -6.15
CA ASN A 524 5.70 20.94 -6.22
C ASN A 524 5.76 19.63 -5.41
N ALA A 525 6.53 18.67 -5.87
CA ALA A 525 6.64 17.34 -5.28
C ALA A 525 7.50 17.29 -4.01
N LYS A 526 8.33 18.34 -3.77
CA LYS A 526 9.31 18.35 -2.69
C LYS A 526 8.69 18.78 -1.35
N ILE A 527 8.95 18.01 -0.29
CA ILE A 527 8.46 18.29 1.07
C ILE A 527 8.90 19.70 1.54
N GLY A 528 7.93 20.46 2.06
CA GLY A 528 8.12 21.83 2.54
C GLY A 528 8.25 22.90 1.44
N GLN A 529 8.09 22.51 0.18
CA GLN A 529 8.11 23.40 -0.99
C GLN A 529 6.94 23.13 -1.94
N GLU A 530 5.83 22.61 -1.43
CA GLU A 530 4.66 22.19 -2.22
C GLU A 530 4.00 23.38 -2.93
N ASP A 531 4.08 24.58 -2.36
CA ASP A 531 3.52 25.78 -3.00
C ASP A 531 4.36 26.22 -4.19
N VAL A 532 3.77 26.39 -5.35
CA VAL A 532 4.41 26.91 -6.56
C VAL A 532 5.12 28.26 -6.35
N TYR A 533 4.68 29.04 -5.36
CA TYR A 533 5.31 30.31 -5.01
C TYR A 533 6.54 30.16 -4.09
N SER A 534 6.70 29.05 -3.40
CA SER A 534 7.80 28.84 -2.45
C SER A 534 9.10 28.40 -3.11
N ASP A 535 9.04 27.97 -4.37
CA ASP A 535 10.19 27.51 -5.13
C ASP A 535 10.80 28.64 -5.96
N ILE A 536 12.07 28.50 -6.33
CA ILE A 536 12.79 29.27 -7.36
C ILE A 536 12.10 29.23 -8.73
N SER A 537 11.06 28.43 -8.87
CA SER A 537 10.18 28.28 -10.02
C SER A 537 9.52 29.57 -10.51
N MET A 538 9.53 30.66 -9.72
CA MET A 538 9.04 31.97 -10.16
C MET A 538 9.97 32.67 -11.17
N HIS A 539 10.90 31.96 -11.77
CA HIS A 539 11.69 32.41 -12.92
C HIS A 539 10.86 32.33 -14.22
N PRO A 540 11.08 33.22 -15.22
CA PRO A 540 10.35 33.18 -16.49
C PRO A 540 10.36 31.84 -17.23
N SER A 541 11.37 30.99 -17.00
CA SER A 541 11.41 29.61 -17.55
C SER A 541 10.28 28.70 -17.08
N LEU A 542 9.54 29.08 -16.02
CA LEU A 542 8.26 28.43 -15.63
C LEU A 542 7.28 28.38 -16.81
N LEU A 543 7.20 29.43 -17.63
CA LEU A 543 6.30 29.51 -18.78
C LEU A 543 6.53 28.41 -19.83
N ILE A 544 7.69 27.78 -19.79
CA ILE A 544 8.07 26.67 -20.67
C ILE A 544 8.31 25.37 -19.92
N GLY A 545 8.02 25.35 -18.59
CA GLY A 545 8.16 24.18 -17.72
C GLY A 545 9.59 23.81 -17.34
N GLY A 546 10.53 24.78 -17.45
CA GLY A 546 11.96 24.55 -17.18
C GLY A 546 12.32 24.54 -15.69
N THR A 547 11.53 25.17 -14.83
CA THR A 547 11.76 25.28 -13.37
C THR A 547 10.71 24.53 -12.55
N THR A 548 9.98 23.60 -13.15
CA THR A 548 9.01 22.77 -12.43
C THR A 548 9.71 21.66 -11.64
N SER A 549 9.11 21.26 -10.52
CA SER A 549 9.56 20.16 -9.66
C SER A 549 8.32 19.32 -9.29
N VAL A 550 7.79 18.54 -10.23
CA VAL A 550 6.45 17.94 -10.13
C VAL A 550 6.47 16.46 -10.44
N SER A 551 5.63 15.68 -9.74
CA SER A 551 5.46 14.24 -10.01
C SER A 551 4.56 13.99 -11.22
N PRO A 552 4.72 12.85 -11.89
CA PRO A 552 3.79 12.39 -12.92
C PRO A 552 2.34 12.30 -12.45
N LEU A 553 2.09 11.91 -11.19
CA LEU A 553 0.74 11.86 -10.63
C LEU A 553 0.10 13.24 -10.52
N THR A 554 0.83 14.23 -10.01
CA THR A 554 0.34 15.62 -9.94
C THR A 554 -0.01 16.13 -11.33
N MET A 555 0.84 15.85 -12.33
CA MET A 555 0.52 16.25 -13.72
C MET A 555 -0.64 15.45 -14.32
N ALA A 556 -0.77 14.15 -14.03
CA ALA A 556 -1.94 13.38 -14.45
C ALA A 556 -3.23 13.99 -13.87
N ASN A 557 -3.19 14.46 -12.61
CA ASN A 557 -4.31 15.15 -11.96
C ASN A 557 -4.61 16.53 -12.55
N VAL A 558 -3.60 17.31 -12.95
CA VAL A 558 -3.77 18.54 -13.72
C VAL A 558 -4.53 18.26 -15.02
N TYR A 559 -4.11 17.23 -15.76
CA TYR A 559 -4.81 16.83 -16.99
C TYR A 559 -6.19 16.20 -16.72
N ALA A 560 -6.40 15.57 -15.55
CA ALA A 560 -7.73 15.12 -15.12
C ALA A 560 -8.69 16.30 -14.87
N THR A 561 -8.18 17.43 -14.35
CA THR A 561 -8.95 18.66 -14.22
C THR A 561 -9.40 19.17 -15.59
N TYR A 562 -8.53 19.12 -16.60
CA TYR A 562 -8.93 19.45 -17.98
C TYR A 562 -9.97 18.46 -18.54
N ALA A 563 -9.81 17.17 -18.27
CA ALA A 563 -10.72 16.12 -18.73
C ALA A 563 -12.08 16.14 -18.04
N ALA A 564 -12.21 16.83 -16.90
CA ALA A 564 -13.42 16.96 -16.08
C ALA A 564 -14.07 18.36 -16.18
N ASN A 565 -13.90 19.09 -17.31
CA ASN A 565 -14.46 20.43 -17.49
C ASN A 565 -14.05 21.44 -16.40
N GLY A 566 -12.84 21.31 -15.84
CA GLY A 566 -12.32 22.23 -14.81
C GLY A 566 -12.70 21.86 -13.38
N VAL A 567 -13.26 20.69 -13.16
CA VAL A 567 -13.43 20.12 -11.81
C VAL A 567 -12.09 19.55 -11.34
N GLN A 568 -11.50 20.20 -10.35
CA GLN A 568 -10.29 19.76 -9.68
C GLN A 568 -10.65 18.89 -8.48
N CYS A 569 -9.91 17.78 -8.29
CA CYS A 569 -10.04 16.87 -7.17
C CYS A 569 -8.67 16.60 -6.55
N THR A 570 -8.61 16.40 -5.23
CA THR A 570 -7.41 15.84 -4.60
C THR A 570 -7.28 14.35 -4.97
N PRO A 571 -6.09 13.89 -5.40
CA PRO A 571 -5.89 12.47 -5.69
C PRO A 571 -6.15 11.58 -4.47
N ILE A 572 -6.92 10.53 -4.65
CA ILE A 572 -7.20 9.51 -3.62
C ILE A 572 -6.79 8.12 -4.12
N ALA A 573 -6.25 7.31 -3.19
CA ALA A 573 -5.86 5.92 -3.45
C ALA A 573 -6.77 4.91 -2.77
N ILE A 574 -7.57 5.34 -1.78
CA ILE A 574 -8.39 4.50 -0.91
C ILE A 574 -9.85 4.88 -1.10
N LYS A 575 -10.69 3.88 -1.41
CA LYS A 575 -12.15 4.04 -1.53
C LYS A 575 -12.87 3.84 -0.20
N SER A 576 -12.49 2.79 0.52
CA SER A 576 -13.06 2.44 1.80
C SER A 576 -12.11 1.58 2.60
N VAL A 577 -12.22 1.67 3.91
CA VAL A 577 -11.54 0.79 4.86
C VAL A 577 -12.59 0.30 5.86
N GLU A 578 -12.68 -1.02 6.01
CA GLU A 578 -13.58 -1.70 6.93
C GLU A 578 -12.75 -2.43 7.98
N ASN A 579 -13.11 -2.31 9.26
CA ASN A 579 -12.48 -3.04 10.35
C ASN A 579 -13.09 -4.45 10.52
N THR A 580 -12.58 -5.23 11.47
CA THR A 580 -13.05 -6.59 11.76
C THR A 580 -14.50 -6.67 12.25
N ASP A 581 -15.05 -5.58 12.77
CA ASP A 581 -16.44 -5.49 13.23
C ASP A 581 -17.41 -5.11 12.10
N GLY A 582 -16.90 -4.88 10.90
CA GLY A 582 -17.66 -4.45 9.72
C GLY A 582 -17.95 -2.95 9.72
N GLU A 583 -17.29 -2.17 10.57
CA GLU A 583 -17.44 -0.72 10.61
C GLU A 583 -16.54 -0.06 9.57
N GLN A 584 -17.08 0.97 8.90
CA GLN A 584 -16.32 1.76 7.94
C GLN A 584 -15.52 2.83 8.69
N LEU A 585 -14.22 2.87 8.44
CA LEU A 585 -13.33 3.93 8.92
C LEU A 585 -13.42 5.15 7.98
N ASP A 586 -13.17 6.33 8.53
CA ASP A 586 -12.99 7.53 7.70
C ASP A 586 -11.75 7.38 6.80
N VAL A 587 -11.86 7.85 5.56
CA VAL A 587 -10.79 7.83 4.57
C VAL A 587 -10.59 9.22 3.95
N PRO A 588 -9.37 9.54 3.45
CA PRO A 588 -9.10 10.79 2.74
C PRO A 588 -10.10 11.03 1.59
N LYS A 589 -10.62 12.26 1.47
CA LYS A 589 -11.65 12.62 0.50
C LYS A 589 -11.06 13.40 -0.67
N ALA A 590 -11.61 13.18 -1.85
CA ALA A 590 -11.17 13.85 -3.08
C ALA A 590 -11.46 15.35 -3.12
N ASN A 591 -12.38 15.88 -2.31
CA ASN A 591 -12.71 17.31 -2.19
C ASN A 591 -12.91 18.03 -3.54
N CYS A 592 -13.60 17.37 -4.47
CA CYS A 592 -13.80 17.88 -5.83
C CYS A 592 -14.58 19.19 -5.86
N HIS A 593 -14.11 20.16 -6.64
CA HIS A 593 -14.77 21.46 -6.82
C HIS A 593 -14.50 22.04 -8.20
N GLN A 594 -15.36 22.94 -8.68
CA GLN A 594 -15.15 23.67 -9.93
C GLN A 594 -14.06 24.72 -9.72
N ALA A 595 -12.86 24.47 -10.24
CA ALA A 595 -11.70 25.34 -10.07
C ALA A 595 -11.45 26.27 -11.27
N VAL A 596 -11.81 25.84 -12.47
CA VAL A 596 -11.67 26.62 -13.72
C VAL A 596 -12.98 26.55 -14.49
N ASP A 597 -13.36 27.68 -15.09
CA ASP A 597 -14.58 27.79 -15.91
C ASP A 597 -14.55 26.74 -17.04
N LYS A 598 -15.69 26.05 -17.23
CA LYS A 598 -15.86 25.03 -18.26
C LYS A 598 -15.56 25.56 -19.66
N ASP A 599 -15.95 26.84 -19.99
CA ASP A 599 -15.73 27.43 -21.28
C ASP A 599 -14.25 27.62 -21.62
N ILE A 600 -13.44 27.93 -20.60
CA ILE A 600 -11.97 27.98 -20.70
C ILE A 600 -11.43 26.60 -21.05
N ILE A 601 -11.88 25.57 -20.34
CA ILE A 601 -11.38 24.18 -20.52
C ILE A 601 -11.82 23.62 -21.86
N GLN A 602 -13.03 23.88 -22.33
CA GLN A 602 -13.49 23.45 -23.65
C GLN A 602 -12.67 24.10 -24.79
N THR A 603 -12.30 25.37 -24.64
CA THR A 603 -11.44 26.09 -25.61
C THR A 603 -9.98 25.59 -25.54
N LEU A 604 -9.47 25.32 -24.34
CA LEU A 604 -8.17 24.68 -24.16
C LEU A 604 -8.11 23.28 -24.81
N ALA A 605 -9.11 22.44 -24.54
CA ALA A 605 -9.21 21.09 -25.11
C ALA A 605 -9.27 21.14 -26.63
N TYR A 606 -10.05 22.09 -27.22
CA TYR A 606 -10.04 22.33 -28.66
C TYR A 606 -8.61 22.58 -29.17
N THR A 607 -7.86 23.47 -28.51
CA THR A 607 -6.48 23.80 -28.91
C THR A 607 -5.55 22.61 -28.80
N MET A 608 -5.65 21.81 -27.71
CA MET A 608 -4.86 20.58 -27.53
C MET A 608 -5.21 19.54 -28.62
N ASN A 609 -6.48 19.38 -28.97
CA ASN A 609 -6.90 18.49 -30.07
C ASN A 609 -6.33 18.95 -31.44
N GLN A 610 -6.25 20.25 -31.69
CA GLN A 610 -5.59 20.77 -32.89
C GLN A 610 -4.08 20.45 -32.90
N GLY A 611 -3.42 20.46 -31.75
CA GLY A 611 -2.03 20.02 -31.61
C GLY A 611 -1.79 18.54 -31.98
N VAL A 612 -2.85 17.70 -31.85
CA VAL A 612 -2.81 16.27 -32.23
C VAL A 612 -3.23 16.04 -33.70
N THR A 613 -4.22 16.79 -34.19
CA THR A 613 -4.89 16.45 -35.47
C THR A 613 -4.36 17.20 -36.66
N ARG A 614 -3.77 18.39 -36.46
CA ARG A 614 -3.19 19.17 -37.56
C ARG A 614 -1.87 18.54 -38.02
N PRO A 615 -1.56 18.58 -39.34
CA PRO A 615 -0.30 18.09 -39.87
C PRO A 615 0.96 18.77 -39.28
N ASP A 616 0.82 20.06 -38.90
CA ASP A 616 1.86 20.89 -38.28
C ASP A 616 1.81 20.88 -36.73
N GLY A 617 0.96 20.06 -36.14
CA GLY A 617 0.78 19.97 -34.69
C GLY A 617 1.89 19.16 -34.00
N ALA A 618 2.39 19.64 -32.87
CA ALA A 618 3.51 19.05 -32.14
C ALA A 618 3.19 17.74 -31.39
N ALA A 619 1.92 17.31 -31.32
CA ALA A 619 1.47 16.16 -30.55
C ALA A 619 0.84 15.04 -31.41
N GLY A 620 1.14 14.99 -32.70
CA GLY A 620 0.52 14.05 -33.66
C GLY A 620 0.65 12.58 -33.28
N SER A 621 1.79 12.17 -32.71
CA SER A 621 2.06 10.79 -32.25
C SER A 621 1.30 10.37 -31.01
N ALA A 622 0.63 11.31 -30.31
CA ALA A 622 -0.24 11.00 -29.17
C ALA A 622 -1.66 10.55 -29.61
N LYS A 623 -1.94 10.52 -30.93
CA LYS A 623 -3.26 10.17 -31.46
C LYS A 623 -3.69 8.77 -31.01
N LEU A 624 -4.86 8.68 -30.36
CA LEU A 624 -5.41 7.41 -29.90
C LEU A 624 -5.96 6.56 -31.04
N ALA A 625 -5.98 5.25 -30.82
CA ALA A 625 -6.54 4.29 -31.77
C ALA A 625 -8.03 4.53 -32.07
N ASN A 626 -8.54 3.89 -33.14
CA ASN A 626 -9.95 3.88 -33.52
C ASN A 626 -10.53 5.27 -33.79
N ASN A 627 -9.70 6.24 -34.25
CA ASN A 627 -10.07 7.64 -34.49
C ASN A 627 -10.71 8.34 -33.27
N ARG A 628 -10.40 7.89 -32.07
CA ARG A 628 -10.85 8.51 -30.82
C ARG A 628 -10.29 9.94 -30.73
N LYS A 629 -11.17 10.89 -30.40
CA LYS A 629 -10.76 12.28 -30.19
C LYS A 629 -9.73 12.36 -29.06
N THR A 630 -8.58 12.94 -29.35
CA THR A 630 -7.42 12.95 -28.47
C THR A 630 -7.07 14.36 -28.04
N PHE A 631 -6.77 14.54 -26.77
CA PHE A 631 -6.37 15.81 -26.17
C PHE A 631 -5.04 15.58 -25.48
N ALA A 632 -3.94 16.07 -26.07
CA ALA A 632 -2.61 15.82 -25.55
C ALA A 632 -1.65 17.00 -25.79
N LYS A 633 -0.59 17.03 -24.96
CA LYS A 633 0.53 17.96 -25.10
C LYS A 633 1.84 17.24 -24.77
N THR A 634 2.80 17.36 -25.69
CA THR A 634 4.17 16.87 -25.55
C THR A 634 5.07 17.88 -24.81
N GLY A 635 6.08 17.37 -24.13
CA GLY A 635 7.11 18.18 -23.47
C GLY A 635 8.51 17.60 -23.71
N THR A 636 9.51 18.47 -23.66
CA THR A 636 10.93 18.14 -23.67
C THR A 636 11.62 19.17 -22.80
N ASN A 637 12.52 18.75 -21.92
CA ASN A 637 13.29 19.60 -21.05
C ASN A 637 14.79 19.33 -21.19
N GLU A 638 15.52 20.22 -21.85
CA GLU A 638 16.98 20.26 -21.97
C GLU A 638 17.68 18.89 -22.21
N ASN A 639 17.03 18.00 -22.95
CA ASN A 639 17.48 16.62 -23.22
C ASN A 639 17.65 15.75 -21.96
N THR A 640 17.02 16.13 -20.84
CA THR A 640 17.00 15.34 -19.61
C THR A 640 15.75 14.50 -19.50
N TYR A 641 14.57 15.11 -19.76
CA TYR A 641 13.29 14.44 -19.71
C TYR A 641 12.42 14.77 -20.91
N VAL A 642 11.69 13.77 -21.36
CA VAL A 642 10.64 13.94 -22.36
C VAL A 642 9.32 13.47 -21.81
N THR A 643 8.24 14.21 -22.07
CA THR A 643 6.95 14.02 -21.40
C THR A 643 5.78 14.10 -22.38
N THR A 644 4.66 13.50 -21.99
CA THR A 644 3.36 13.71 -22.66
C THR A 644 2.24 13.58 -21.65
N GLY A 645 1.40 14.60 -21.55
CA GLY A 645 0.14 14.54 -20.81
C GLY A 645 -1.03 14.54 -21.78
N GLY A 646 -2.07 13.77 -21.47
CA GLY A 646 -3.28 13.73 -22.28
C GLY A 646 -4.43 12.98 -21.61
N PHE A 647 -5.61 12.96 -22.26
CA PHE A 647 -6.80 12.38 -21.65
C PHE A 647 -7.87 11.92 -22.63
N ILE A 648 -8.76 11.05 -22.14
CA ILE A 648 -10.10 10.81 -22.66
C ILE A 648 -11.08 11.49 -21.68
N PRO A 649 -11.95 12.41 -22.15
CA PRO A 649 -12.87 13.16 -21.28
C PRO A 649 -13.67 12.27 -20.33
N ASN A 650 -13.73 12.64 -19.05
CA ASN A 650 -14.46 11.96 -17.98
C ASN A 650 -14.08 10.48 -17.75
N GLN A 651 -13.02 9.96 -18.41
CA GLN A 651 -12.66 8.55 -18.34
C GLN A 651 -11.27 8.34 -17.73
N ILE A 652 -10.22 8.90 -18.34
CA ILE A 652 -8.84 8.74 -17.89
C ILE A 652 -7.99 9.94 -18.32
N ALA A 653 -7.15 10.42 -17.43
CA ALA A 653 -6.05 11.31 -17.74
C ALA A 653 -4.73 10.64 -17.37
N THR A 654 -3.76 10.68 -18.27
CA THR A 654 -2.49 10.00 -18.13
C THR A 654 -1.34 10.96 -18.41
N PHE A 655 -0.30 10.88 -17.57
CA PHE A 655 0.96 11.56 -17.79
C PHE A 655 2.09 10.56 -17.93
N VAL A 656 2.96 10.76 -18.91
CA VAL A 656 4.12 9.93 -19.22
C VAL A 656 5.38 10.78 -19.12
N LEU A 657 6.39 10.26 -18.44
CA LEU A 657 7.74 10.83 -18.33
C LEU A 657 8.77 9.78 -18.73
N VAL A 658 9.77 10.17 -19.49
CA VAL A 658 10.91 9.31 -19.89
C VAL A 658 12.20 10.08 -19.67
N GLY A 659 13.21 9.41 -19.10
CA GLY A 659 14.55 9.94 -18.87
C GLY A 659 15.31 9.13 -17.84
N ASP A 660 16.55 9.50 -17.52
CA ASP A 660 17.24 8.98 -16.35
C ASP A 660 16.75 9.75 -15.12
N VAL A 661 16.02 9.07 -14.23
CA VAL A 661 15.42 9.70 -13.05
C VAL A 661 16.41 9.88 -11.88
N GLN A 662 17.59 9.25 -11.97
CA GLN A 662 18.61 9.28 -10.92
C GLN A 662 19.73 10.26 -11.24
N ASP A 663 20.23 10.31 -12.49
CA ASP A 663 21.34 11.16 -12.89
C ASP A 663 21.10 11.86 -14.25
N PRO A 664 20.04 12.65 -14.40
CA PRO A 664 19.62 13.22 -15.68
C PRO A 664 20.61 14.22 -16.29
N MET A 665 21.46 14.83 -15.45
CA MET A 665 22.41 15.84 -15.91
C MET A 665 23.65 15.24 -16.56
N ASN A 666 24.08 14.05 -16.11
CA ASN A 666 25.22 13.34 -16.65
C ASN A 666 24.82 12.27 -17.66
N HIS A 667 23.56 11.83 -17.61
CA HIS A 667 23.03 10.82 -18.52
C HIS A 667 21.77 11.33 -19.24
N ARG A 668 21.99 12.12 -20.29
CA ARG A 668 20.93 12.79 -21.05
C ARG A 668 20.28 11.86 -22.07
N ILE A 669 19.01 12.12 -22.40
CA ILE A 669 18.24 11.39 -23.40
C ILE A 669 18.56 11.91 -24.82
N GLU A 670 19.84 11.91 -25.16
CA GLU A 670 20.35 12.32 -26.46
C GLU A 670 21.53 11.44 -26.94
N ASN A 671 21.71 11.26 -28.23
CA ASN A 671 22.76 10.40 -28.81
C ASN A 671 22.79 9.00 -28.22
N ILE A 672 21.61 8.44 -27.91
CA ILE A 672 21.44 7.16 -27.24
C ILE A 672 20.46 6.25 -28.01
N ALA A 673 20.70 4.95 -27.94
CA ALA A 673 19.77 3.95 -28.43
C ALA A 673 18.86 3.49 -27.27
N ILE A 674 17.55 3.58 -27.46
CA ILE A 674 16.54 3.07 -26.53
C ILE A 674 15.78 1.95 -27.24
N ASN A 675 15.72 0.77 -26.62
CA ASN A 675 15.07 -0.41 -27.18
C ASN A 675 15.57 -0.71 -28.62
N GLY A 676 16.89 -0.56 -28.82
CA GLY A 676 17.57 -0.79 -30.12
C GLY A 676 17.40 0.31 -31.17
N ASN A 677 16.61 1.36 -30.91
CA ASN A 677 16.40 2.49 -31.82
C ASN A 677 17.30 3.65 -31.40
N TYR A 678 18.25 4.04 -32.29
CA TYR A 678 19.14 5.18 -32.04
C TYR A 678 18.52 6.48 -32.52
N HIS A 679 18.54 7.50 -31.66
CA HIS A 679 18.23 8.88 -32.03
C HIS A 679 19.32 9.82 -31.49
N SER A 680 19.72 10.80 -32.30
CA SER A 680 20.58 11.90 -31.83
C SER A 680 19.82 12.83 -30.88
N TYR A 681 18.49 12.89 -30.99
CA TYR A 681 17.62 13.70 -30.19
C TYR A 681 16.27 12.97 -29.97
N TRP A 682 15.97 12.69 -28.74
CA TRP A 682 14.66 12.19 -28.32
C TRP A 682 13.80 13.35 -27.82
N ASP A 683 12.54 13.37 -28.21
CA ASP A 683 11.56 14.35 -27.76
C ASP A 683 10.25 13.71 -27.31
N GLY A 684 9.34 14.49 -26.76
CA GLY A 684 8.06 13.97 -26.30
C GLY A 684 7.25 13.28 -27.39
N SER A 685 7.42 13.67 -28.66
CA SER A 685 6.69 13.08 -29.80
C SER A 685 7.28 11.75 -30.28
N THR A 686 8.56 11.48 -29.98
CA THR A 686 9.26 10.28 -30.45
C THR A 686 9.09 9.07 -29.55
N ILE A 687 8.89 9.26 -28.22
CA ILE A 687 8.78 8.15 -27.27
C ILE A 687 7.63 8.29 -26.28
N ALA A 688 7.46 9.45 -25.61
CA ALA A 688 6.43 9.61 -24.58
C ALA A 688 5.01 9.66 -25.16
N ALA A 689 4.79 10.29 -26.32
CA ALA A 689 3.50 10.37 -26.98
C ALA A 689 3.01 9.04 -27.57
N PRO A 690 3.86 8.26 -28.26
CA PRO A 690 3.50 6.89 -28.63
C PRO A 690 3.16 6.00 -27.45
N ALA A 691 3.92 6.08 -26.36
CA ALA A 691 3.64 5.33 -25.13
C ALA A 691 2.29 5.74 -24.48
N PHE A 692 2.02 7.05 -24.40
CA PHE A 692 0.70 7.55 -23.99
C PHE A 692 -0.42 6.97 -24.87
N SER A 693 -0.28 7.10 -26.20
CA SER A 693 -1.26 6.59 -27.18
C SER A 693 -1.53 5.10 -26.99
N GLN A 694 -0.50 4.31 -26.83
CA GLN A 694 -0.60 2.86 -26.69
C GLN A 694 -1.28 2.47 -25.36
N ALA A 695 -0.84 3.02 -24.23
CA ALA A 695 -1.39 2.68 -22.91
C ALA A 695 -2.88 3.06 -22.80
N VAL A 696 -3.21 4.29 -23.19
CA VAL A 696 -4.60 4.80 -23.09
C VAL A 696 -5.51 4.09 -24.11
N SER A 697 -5.01 3.74 -25.30
CA SER A 697 -5.79 2.99 -26.30
C SER A 697 -6.08 1.56 -25.85
N LYS A 698 -5.09 0.84 -25.28
CA LYS A 698 -5.26 -0.50 -24.70
C LYS A 698 -6.34 -0.48 -23.58
N TYR A 699 -6.25 0.49 -22.68
CA TYR A 699 -7.23 0.65 -21.61
C TYR A 699 -8.63 0.94 -22.15
N ALA A 700 -8.74 1.90 -23.09
CA ALA A 700 -10.02 2.28 -23.69
C ALA A 700 -10.69 1.11 -24.42
N GLU A 701 -9.92 0.29 -25.12
CA GLU A 701 -10.41 -0.93 -25.77
C GLU A 701 -10.84 -1.98 -24.74
N LYS A 702 -10.00 -2.27 -23.74
CA LYS A 702 -10.29 -3.25 -22.69
C LYS A 702 -11.57 -2.93 -21.91
N LYS A 703 -11.80 -1.64 -21.60
CA LYS A 703 -13.00 -1.15 -20.90
C LYS A 703 -14.16 -0.87 -21.82
N ASN A 704 -13.98 -0.97 -23.15
CA ASN A 704 -14.98 -0.57 -24.12
C ASN A 704 -15.52 0.86 -23.84
N LEU A 705 -14.58 1.81 -23.62
CA LEU A 705 -14.96 3.18 -23.24
C LEU A 705 -15.77 3.87 -24.35
N PRO A 706 -16.77 4.68 -24.00
CA PRO A 706 -17.58 5.39 -25.00
C PRO A 706 -16.74 6.40 -25.79
N MET A 707 -17.17 6.71 -27.03
CA MET A 707 -16.60 7.77 -27.85
C MET A 707 -17.24 9.08 -27.45
N ASP A 708 -16.44 10.03 -26.96
CA ASP A 708 -16.90 11.39 -26.66
C ASP A 708 -16.42 12.34 -27.75
N ASN A 709 -17.30 12.65 -28.71
CA ASN A 709 -17.00 13.53 -29.83
C ASN A 709 -17.39 15.00 -29.56
N ASP A 710 -18.19 15.27 -28.52
CA ASP A 710 -18.70 16.58 -28.20
C ASP A 710 -17.79 17.40 -27.29
N TYR A 711 -16.74 16.81 -26.74
CA TYR A 711 -15.78 17.51 -25.91
C TYR A 711 -14.81 18.36 -26.73
N GLY A 712 -14.33 19.48 -26.16
CA GLY A 712 -13.39 20.39 -26.82
C GLY A 712 -14.09 21.20 -27.90
N GLN A 713 -15.23 21.82 -27.56
CA GLN A 713 -15.93 22.80 -28.39
C GLN A 713 -15.46 24.21 -27.97
N PRO A 714 -14.78 24.96 -28.86
CA PRO A 714 -14.26 26.27 -28.49
C PRO A 714 -15.42 27.28 -28.35
N VAL A 715 -15.25 28.19 -27.37
CA VAL A 715 -16.28 29.21 -27.09
C VAL A 715 -15.90 30.51 -27.77
N ASP A 716 -16.87 31.12 -28.51
CA ASP A 716 -16.66 32.31 -29.28
C ASP A 716 -15.99 33.46 -28.55
N LYS A 717 -16.28 33.63 -27.26
CA LYS A 717 -15.66 34.63 -26.40
C LYS A 717 -14.11 34.57 -26.47
N TYR A 718 -13.55 33.39 -26.51
CA TYR A 718 -12.11 33.16 -26.51
C TYR A 718 -11.51 32.96 -27.91
N MET A 719 -12.36 32.90 -28.95
CA MET A 719 -11.97 32.70 -30.35
C MET A 719 -11.94 33.99 -31.17
N ARG A 720 -12.41 35.11 -30.64
CA ARG A 720 -12.52 36.39 -31.37
C ARG A 720 -11.14 36.91 -31.73
N SER A 721 -10.88 37.20 -33.01
CA SER A 721 -9.72 37.97 -33.43
C SER A 721 -9.95 39.45 -33.09
N THR A 722 -8.97 40.06 -32.39
CA THR A 722 -9.06 41.47 -31.99
C THR A 722 -8.62 42.44 -33.09
N GLY A 723 -8.02 41.92 -34.17
CA GLY A 723 -7.41 42.72 -35.23
C GLY A 723 -6.21 43.57 -34.76
N ARG A 724 -5.80 43.43 -33.51
CA ARG A 724 -4.67 44.15 -32.93
C ARG A 724 -3.48 43.19 -32.73
N VAL A 725 -2.28 43.67 -32.97
CA VAL A 725 -1.01 43.01 -32.61
C VAL A 725 -0.52 43.68 -31.35
N THR A 726 -0.34 42.89 -30.27
CA THR A 726 0.10 43.39 -28.96
C THR A 726 1.53 42.95 -28.64
N GLY A 727 2.31 43.78 -27.92
CA GLY A 727 3.65 43.41 -27.43
C GLY A 727 4.85 44.10 -28.06
N GLY A 728 4.70 45.06 -28.97
CA GLY A 728 5.78 45.96 -29.44
C GLY A 728 6.05 47.05 -28.40
N ASN A 729 7.32 47.47 -28.26
CA ASN A 729 7.73 48.54 -27.36
C ASN A 729 6.84 49.77 -27.49
N GLY A 730 5.87 49.95 -26.64
CA GLY A 730 5.16 51.19 -26.34
C GLY A 730 4.48 51.95 -27.51
N MET A 731 4.42 51.41 -28.72
CA MET A 731 3.73 52.04 -29.86
C MET A 731 2.54 51.20 -30.34
N THR A 732 1.39 51.68 -30.01
CA THR A 732 0.12 51.21 -30.64
C THR A 732 0.11 51.72 -32.08
N GLN A 733 0.41 50.86 -33.07
CA GLN A 733 0.11 51.19 -34.44
C GLN A 733 -1.42 51.01 -34.67
N GLN A 734 -2.14 52.13 -34.71
CA GLN A 734 -3.45 52.17 -35.30
C GLN A 734 -3.30 52.03 -36.81
N ASN A 735 -3.73 50.91 -37.39
CA ASN A 735 -3.94 50.81 -38.83
C ASN A 735 -5.17 51.65 -39.17
N GLY A 736 -4.93 52.77 -39.82
CA GLY A 736 -5.97 53.65 -40.35
C GLY A 736 -6.85 52.93 -41.39
N GLN A 737 -8.13 53.02 -41.18
CA GLN A 737 -9.13 52.69 -42.23
C GLN A 737 -8.96 53.62 -43.39
N THR A 738 -8.53 53.12 -44.55
CA THR A 738 -8.68 53.82 -45.84
C THR A 738 -10.03 53.39 -46.43
N GLN A 739 -10.95 54.32 -46.49
CA GLN A 739 -12.16 54.20 -47.28
C GLN A 739 -11.76 54.10 -48.76
N GLN A 740 -12.14 53.00 -49.43
CA GLN A 740 -12.18 52.96 -50.90
C GLN A 740 -13.60 53.23 -51.41
N ASN A 741 -13.71 54.35 -52.06
CA ASN A 741 -14.78 54.62 -53.01
C ASN A 741 -14.59 53.74 -54.25
N GLY A 742 -15.69 53.14 -54.70
CA GLY A 742 -15.73 52.29 -55.87
C GLY A 742 -15.52 53.06 -57.19
N GLN A 743 -14.84 52.40 -58.08
CA GLN A 743 -15.08 52.55 -59.56
C GLN A 743 -14.74 51.24 -60.25
N THR A 744 -15.76 50.74 -60.92
CA THR A 744 -15.77 49.66 -61.92
C THR A 744 -14.95 50.03 -63.11
N LEU A 745 -14.03 49.19 -63.63
CA LEU A 745 -13.69 49.15 -65.07
C LEU A 745 -13.22 47.71 -65.46
N THR A 746 -13.75 47.33 -66.58
CA THR A 746 -13.79 46.10 -67.34
C THR A 746 -12.44 45.69 -68.00
N GLN A 747 -12.23 44.37 -68.09
CA GLN A 747 -11.63 43.54 -69.16
C GLN A 747 -10.43 44.01 -69.98
N ASN A 748 -9.37 43.20 -70.01
CA ASN A 748 -8.89 42.38 -71.17
C ASN A 748 -7.44 41.88 -70.84
N GLY A 749 -7.16 40.64 -70.78
CA GLY A 749 -6.75 39.66 -71.81
C GLY A 749 -5.28 39.79 -72.23
N GLN A 750 -4.44 38.84 -71.80
CA GLN A 750 -3.65 38.00 -72.70
C GLN A 750 -2.52 37.25 -71.95
N GLN A 751 -2.45 35.98 -72.26
CA GLN A 751 -1.37 35.01 -71.95
C GLN A 751 0.00 35.50 -72.46
N GLN A 752 1.04 35.12 -71.74
CA GLN A 752 2.22 34.51 -72.37
C GLN A 752 3.21 34.00 -71.28
N ASN A 753 3.35 32.71 -71.17
CA ASN A 753 4.60 32.03 -70.86
C ASN A 753 5.45 32.04 -72.15
N PRO A 754 6.76 31.86 -72.19
CA PRO A 754 7.49 30.77 -71.58
C PRO A 754 8.99 31.00 -71.26
N THR A 755 9.60 29.94 -70.67
CA THR A 755 10.96 29.35 -70.88
C THR A 755 12.16 29.91 -70.13
N THR A 756 12.65 29.02 -69.30
CA THR A 756 13.95 28.33 -69.20
C THR A 756 15.27 29.12 -69.12
N THR A 757 16.07 28.63 -68.21
CA THR A 757 17.51 28.24 -68.21
C THR A 757 18.40 29.10 -67.29
N ARG A 758 18.90 28.54 -66.30
CA ARG A 758 20.14 27.81 -65.90
C ARG A 758 20.20 27.65 -64.38
#